data_4784fad41a051e08096ad3d4a875aad5
#
_entry.id   4784fad41a051e08096ad3d4a875aad5
#
_cell.length_a   1.000
_cell.length_b   1.000
_cell.length_c   1.000
_cell.angle_alpha   90.00
_cell.angle_beta   90.00
_cell.angle_gamma   90.00
#
_symmetry.space_group_name_H-M   'P 1'
#
loop_
_entity.id
_entity.type
_entity.pdbx_description
1 polymer ?
#
loop_
_entity_poly.entity_id
_entity_poly.type
_entity_poly.pdbx_seq_one_letter_code
_entity_poly.pdbx_strand_id
1 'polypeptide(L)'
;MGRQENDWIELRGVRVNNLKNIDVKIPRDKFVVITGVSGSGKSSLAFDTLYAEGQRRYVESLSTYARQFMGRMAKPECDFIEGLPPAIAIEQKVISRNPRSTVGTSTEIYDYLRMLFARVGRTYSPVSGVEVKKHSAEDVVDCMKSHPVGTRFMVLTPLIPHGGRSRKEQLEMDMKQGFSRIEVDGDVVLIENYLAGAQESDIDKAEIYLVIDRLVVNDERTTVSRLVDSSETALYEGGGKCLLKFLSADGSEPEIAEFSLRFEADGMEFEEPTDHFFSFNSPVGACPECEGFGKIMGVDENLVIPNTELSVYDGAVVCWRGEKMGEWKNEFVRRAERYNFPVFTPYYALTQDQKDLLWHGVPGEGKREMVCIDRFFDMLRENQYKIQYRVMLARYRGKTTCPVCHGNRLKREVEYVKIGGRSITELVSMPVSGLYEFFRNLRLSDHDAKVAKRLLVEIKSRLKFLMDVGLGYLTLNRLSNTLSGGESQRINLATSLGSSLVGSLYILDEPSIGLHSRDTQRLIQVLRELQKLGNTVVVVEHDEEIMRAADYIIDIGPEAGRLGGQVVYAGLPPKFSAADAPKINNSHTLDYLSGKDVIAVPQTYRPWNNYIDVKCARENNLKGIDVRFPLNVMTVVTGVSGSGKSTLVRDIFYRAMKRHFDEQCDRPGQFVGLEGDMDLVKAIDFVDQNPIGTSSRSNPVTYIGAYDEIRKLMASQQLAKQMGYTPAFFSFNTDGGRCEECKGEGTVTVEMQFMNDIVLECEACHGKRFKSEILDVKYEGQSINDILDMTVNQAVEFFCEHKQKKIVQKLKPLQDVGLGYVKMGQASSTLSGGENQRVKLAYYLSQEKSVPTIFIFDEPTTGLHFHDIKKLLESFNSLIGRGHTIVIIEHNMEVIKCADHIIDLGPEGGNAGGYVVVTGTPYEVSKCAHSYTGQFLSENLSEKGYNN
;
A
#
# COMPACT_ATOMS: atom_id res chain seq x y z
N MET A 1 13.24 -20.25 -46.11
CA MET A 1 13.97 -20.93 -45.05
C MET A 1 13.19 -20.63 -43.75
N GLY A 2 12.37 -21.57 -43.30
CA GLY A 2 11.62 -21.45 -42.07
C GLY A 2 12.62 -21.44 -40.92
N ARG A 3 12.53 -20.41 -40.05
CA ARG A 3 13.14 -20.46 -38.71
C ARG A 3 12.54 -21.68 -38.04
N GLN A 4 13.33 -22.70 -37.70
CA GLN A 4 12.98 -23.63 -36.63
C GLN A 4 12.87 -22.75 -35.37
N GLU A 5 11.63 -22.42 -34.97
CA GLU A 5 11.39 -21.83 -33.68
C GLU A 5 11.86 -22.86 -32.66
N ASN A 6 12.82 -22.45 -31.84
CA ASN A 6 13.36 -23.27 -30.75
C ASN A 6 12.25 -23.31 -29.69
N ASP A 7 11.50 -24.42 -29.63
CA ASP A 7 10.36 -24.57 -28.70
C ASP A 7 10.79 -24.65 -27.24
N TRP A 8 12.08 -24.56 -26.96
CA TRP A 8 12.67 -24.71 -25.65
C TRP A 8 13.68 -23.60 -25.32
N ILE A 9 13.75 -23.24 -24.07
CA ILE A 9 14.86 -22.51 -23.46
C ILE A 9 15.79 -23.59 -22.88
N GLU A 10 17.01 -23.69 -23.40
CA GLU A 10 17.97 -24.68 -22.93
C GLU A 10 19.07 -24.05 -22.09
N LEU A 11 19.24 -24.55 -20.87
CA LEU A 11 20.33 -24.20 -19.96
C LEU A 11 21.23 -25.41 -19.75
N ARG A 12 22.54 -25.22 -19.82
CA ARG A 12 23.51 -26.28 -19.57
C ARG A 12 24.60 -25.80 -18.61
N GLY A 13 24.97 -26.69 -17.72
CA GLY A 13 26.07 -26.48 -16.81
C GLY A 13 25.85 -25.35 -15.82
N VAL A 14 24.63 -25.16 -15.30
CA VAL A 14 24.32 -24.09 -14.34
C VAL A 14 24.89 -24.41 -12.97
N ARG A 15 25.73 -23.47 -12.44
CA ARG A 15 26.48 -23.63 -11.18
C ARG A 15 26.27 -22.44 -10.21
N VAL A 16 25.27 -21.62 -10.48
CA VAL A 16 24.99 -20.43 -9.64
C VAL A 16 24.59 -20.85 -8.24
N ASN A 17 25.20 -20.24 -7.23
CA ASN A 17 24.96 -20.49 -5.79
C ASN A 17 25.11 -21.99 -5.43
N ASN A 18 24.00 -22.65 -5.07
CA ASN A 18 23.98 -24.06 -4.66
C ASN A 18 23.66 -25.04 -5.79
N LEU A 19 23.45 -24.57 -7.01
CA LEU A 19 23.14 -25.41 -8.16
C LEU A 19 24.35 -26.26 -8.58
N LYS A 20 24.13 -27.57 -8.81
CA LYS A 20 25.18 -28.57 -8.99
C LYS A 20 25.38 -28.94 -10.46
N ASN A 21 25.81 -27.97 -11.27
CA ASN A 21 26.08 -28.20 -12.70
C ASN A 21 24.89 -28.83 -13.41
N ILE A 22 23.72 -28.22 -13.29
CA ILE A 22 22.46 -28.76 -13.77
C ILE A 22 22.20 -28.39 -15.24
N ASP A 23 21.56 -29.30 -15.96
CA ASP A 23 21.00 -29.06 -17.30
C ASP A 23 19.48 -28.99 -17.20
N VAL A 24 18.87 -27.96 -17.74
CA VAL A 24 17.43 -27.71 -17.67
C VAL A 24 16.88 -27.31 -19.04
N LYS A 25 15.72 -27.85 -19.40
CA LYS A 25 14.95 -27.43 -20.56
C LYS A 25 13.59 -26.89 -20.13
N ILE A 26 13.26 -25.67 -20.53
CA ILE A 26 12.00 -24.99 -20.21
C ILE A 26 11.22 -24.81 -21.52
N PRO A 27 9.97 -25.34 -21.61
CA PRO A 27 9.16 -25.17 -22.81
C PRO A 27 8.72 -23.71 -22.95
N ARG A 28 8.83 -23.16 -24.17
CA ARG A 28 8.36 -21.81 -24.51
C ARG A 28 6.83 -21.78 -24.65
N ASP A 29 6.25 -20.61 -24.45
CA ASP A 29 4.82 -20.35 -24.57
C ASP A 29 3.96 -21.26 -23.65
N LYS A 30 4.56 -21.67 -22.52
CA LYS A 30 3.92 -22.52 -21.51
C LYS A 30 3.94 -21.86 -20.14
N PHE A 31 3.02 -22.32 -19.29
CA PHE A 31 2.99 -22.00 -17.88
C PHE A 31 3.81 -23.05 -17.12
N VAL A 32 4.99 -22.65 -16.64
CA VAL A 32 5.99 -23.50 -16.00
C VAL A 32 6.13 -23.14 -14.53
N VAL A 33 6.13 -24.12 -13.65
CA VAL A 33 6.36 -23.92 -12.23
C VAL A 33 7.72 -24.53 -11.84
N ILE A 34 8.53 -23.72 -11.18
CA ILE A 34 9.78 -24.16 -10.53
C ILE A 34 9.46 -24.32 -9.04
N THR A 35 9.61 -25.54 -8.52
CA THR A 35 9.27 -25.89 -7.14
C THR A 35 10.39 -26.64 -6.44
N GLY A 36 10.19 -27.03 -5.19
CA GLY A 36 11.15 -27.76 -4.34
C GLY A 36 11.22 -27.19 -2.93
N VAL A 37 11.92 -27.84 -2.02
CA VAL A 37 12.03 -27.40 -0.63
C VAL A 37 12.67 -26.02 -0.50
N SER A 38 12.42 -25.31 0.61
CA SER A 38 13.05 -24.01 0.87
C SER A 38 14.56 -24.12 0.85
N GLY A 39 15.25 -23.18 0.15
CA GLY A 39 16.72 -23.20 0.01
C GLY A 39 17.27 -24.26 -0.94
N SER A 40 16.45 -24.92 -1.77
CA SER A 40 16.91 -25.92 -2.75
C SER A 40 17.62 -25.32 -3.98
N GLY A 41 17.46 -24.03 -4.29
CA GLY A 41 18.06 -23.35 -5.44
C GLY A 41 17.07 -22.87 -6.49
N LYS A 42 15.78 -22.83 -6.20
CA LYS A 42 14.72 -22.35 -7.11
C LYS A 42 14.96 -20.92 -7.61
N SER A 43 15.17 -20.00 -6.68
CA SER A 43 15.42 -18.58 -7.01
C SER A 43 16.76 -18.43 -7.72
N SER A 44 17.77 -19.27 -7.42
CA SER A 44 19.05 -19.28 -8.14
C SER A 44 18.88 -19.66 -9.61
N LEU A 45 17.98 -20.58 -9.93
CA LEU A 45 17.67 -20.93 -11.33
C LEU A 45 16.82 -19.82 -11.99
N ALA A 46 15.76 -19.36 -11.34
CA ALA A 46 14.79 -18.44 -11.92
C ALA A 46 15.33 -17.01 -12.04
N PHE A 47 15.88 -16.45 -10.97
CA PHE A 47 16.30 -15.04 -10.90
C PHE A 47 17.79 -14.86 -11.15
N ASP A 48 18.65 -15.59 -10.43
CA ASP A 48 20.10 -15.42 -10.56
C ASP A 48 20.66 -16.01 -11.85
N THR A 49 19.90 -16.85 -12.57
CA THR A 49 20.32 -17.43 -13.85
C THR A 49 19.48 -16.92 -15.02
N LEU A 50 18.19 -17.28 -15.11
CA LEU A 50 17.32 -16.95 -16.27
C LEU A 50 17.11 -15.44 -16.40
N TYR A 51 16.63 -14.79 -15.33
CA TYR A 51 16.38 -13.36 -15.37
C TYR A 51 17.67 -12.56 -15.53
N ALA A 52 18.71 -12.88 -14.76
CA ALA A 52 20.01 -12.20 -14.84
C ALA A 52 20.61 -12.23 -16.25
N GLU A 53 20.57 -13.39 -16.91
CA GLU A 53 21.06 -13.51 -18.30
C GLU A 53 20.14 -12.78 -19.30
N GLY A 54 18.83 -12.85 -19.13
CA GLY A 54 17.88 -12.11 -19.96
C GLY A 54 18.08 -10.60 -19.87
N GLN A 55 18.26 -10.08 -18.66
CA GLN A 55 18.55 -8.67 -18.40
C GLN A 55 19.92 -8.28 -18.96
N ARG A 56 20.96 -9.11 -18.77
CA ARG A 56 22.30 -8.88 -19.33
C ARG A 56 22.25 -8.72 -20.85
N ARG A 57 21.59 -9.64 -21.55
CA ARG A 57 21.43 -9.58 -23.03
C ARG A 57 20.65 -8.34 -23.47
N TYR A 58 19.61 -7.96 -22.71
CA TYR A 58 18.86 -6.74 -23.00
C TYR A 58 19.76 -5.51 -22.88
N VAL A 59 20.52 -5.38 -21.79
CA VAL A 59 21.46 -4.27 -21.57
C VAL A 59 22.56 -4.24 -22.64
N GLU A 60 23.07 -5.38 -23.04
CA GLU A 60 24.06 -5.47 -24.14
C GLU A 60 23.51 -5.00 -25.49
N SER A 61 22.19 -5.11 -25.70
CA SER A 61 21.55 -4.63 -26.93
C SER A 61 21.37 -3.10 -26.96
N LEU A 62 21.53 -2.42 -25.83
CA LEU A 62 21.39 -0.96 -25.71
C LEU A 62 22.59 -0.22 -26.27
N SER A 63 22.44 1.07 -26.50
CA SER A 63 23.52 1.96 -26.98
C SER A 63 24.71 1.96 -26.01
N THR A 64 25.92 2.23 -26.53
CA THR A 64 27.14 2.31 -25.71
C THR A 64 27.02 3.34 -24.59
N TYR A 65 26.30 4.44 -24.82
CA TYR A 65 26.03 5.46 -23.84
C TYR A 65 25.18 4.90 -22.68
N ALA A 66 24.06 4.25 -22.97
CA ALA A 66 23.20 3.64 -21.96
C ALA A 66 23.94 2.57 -21.12
N ARG A 67 24.82 1.77 -21.77
CA ARG A 67 25.65 0.76 -21.09
C ARG A 67 26.63 1.35 -20.08
N GLN A 68 27.17 2.55 -20.33
CA GLN A 68 28.07 3.22 -19.39
C GLN A 68 27.38 3.57 -18.05
N PHE A 69 26.09 3.92 -18.11
CA PHE A 69 25.30 4.24 -16.91
C PHE A 69 24.83 2.99 -16.15
N MET A 70 24.55 1.88 -16.87
CA MET A 70 24.00 0.67 -16.26
C MET A 70 25.07 -0.30 -15.72
N GLY A 71 26.35 -0.03 -15.96
CA GLY A 71 27.44 -0.88 -15.52
C GLY A 71 27.54 -2.21 -16.29
N ARG A 72 28.59 -3.00 -16.01
CA ARG A 72 28.73 -4.37 -16.52
C ARG A 72 27.99 -5.34 -15.60
N MET A 73 26.97 -5.99 -16.13
CA MET A 73 26.31 -7.11 -15.43
C MET A 73 27.17 -8.36 -15.53
N ALA A 74 27.38 -9.03 -14.42
CA ALA A 74 28.10 -10.30 -14.40
C ALA A 74 27.32 -11.38 -15.17
N LYS A 75 28.00 -12.19 -15.96
CA LYS A 75 27.38 -13.37 -16.58
C LYS A 75 27.15 -14.43 -15.51
N PRO A 76 25.92 -15.03 -15.44
CA PRO A 76 25.69 -16.16 -14.56
C PRO A 76 26.69 -17.30 -14.81
N GLU A 77 27.06 -18.01 -13.76
CA GLU A 77 27.94 -19.18 -13.86
C GLU A 77 27.22 -20.36 -14.55
N CYS A 78 27.27 -20.37 -15.88
CA CYS A 78 26.71 -21.44 -16.72
C CYS A 78 27.52 -21.59 -17.98
N ASP A 79 27.51 -22.81 -18.57
CA ASP A 79 28.21 -23.07 -19.80
C ASP A 79 27.46 -22.44 -20.98
N PHE A 80 26.15 -22.59 -21.02
CA PHE A 80 25.34 -22.23 -22.18
C PHE A 80 23.87 -21.95 -21.83
N ILE A 81 23.28 -20.88 -22.44
CA ILE A 81 21.83 -20.58 -22.42
C ILE A 81 21.40 -20.20 -23.83
N GLU A 82 20.43 -20.94 -24.40
CA GLU A 82 19.87 -20.69 -25.71
C GLU A 82 18.34 -20.56 -25.66
N GLY A 83 17.74 -19.88 -26.64
CA GLY A 83 16.30 -19.74 -26.80
C GLY A 83 15.66 -18.78 -25.79
N LEU A 84 16.44 -17.99 -25.02
CA LEU A 84 15.95 -17.08 -24.00
C LEU A 84 15.33 -15.82 -24.61
N PRO A 85 14.02 -15.57 -24.43
CA PRO A 85 13.38 -14.32 -24.84
C PRO A 85 13.68 -13.18 -23.85
N PRO A 86 13.27 -11.92 -24.15
CA PRO A 86 13.35 -10.82 -23.20
C PRO A 86 12.65 -11.19 -21.89
N ALA A 87 13.33 -11.02 -20.75
CA ALA A 87 12.86 -11.46 -19.45
C ALA A 87 12.38 -10.30 -18.60
N ILE A 88 11.23 -10.48 -17.96
CA ILE A 88 10.59 -9.56 -17.01
C ILE A 88 10.43 -10.30 -15.69
N ALA A 89 11.00 -9.74 -14.61
CA ALA A 89 10.84 -10.29 -13.27
C ALA A 89 9.79 -9.51 -12.48
N ILE A 90 8.94 -10.22 -11.74
CA ILE A 90 7.95 -9.66 -10.82
C ILE A 90 8.24 -10.20 -9.43
N GLU A 91 9.03 -9.43 -8.67
CA GLU A 91 9.45 -9.75 -7.31
C GLU A 91 8.52 -9.13 -6.26
N GLN A 92 8.60 -9.58 -5.02
CA GLN A 92 7.82 -9.10 -3.88
C GLN A 92 8.31 -7.78 -3.27
N LYS A 93 9.41 -7.24 -3.74
CA LYS A 93 9.99 -6.02 -3.15
C LYS A 93 9.05 -4.83 -3.33
N VAL A 94 8.82 -4.09 -2.26
CA VAL A 94 8.07 -2.83 -2.32
C VAL A 94 8.80 -1.86 -3.24
N ILE A 95 8.14 -1.48 -4.34
CA ILE A 95 8.73 -0.78 -5.48
C ILE A 95 9.19 0.63 -5.14
N SER A 96 8.61 1.26 -4.16
CA SER A 96 8.88 2.67 -3.89
C SER A 96 8.85 3.02 -2.42
N ARG A 97 9.98 3.56 -1.92
CA ARG A 97 10.05 4.26 -0.64
C ARG A 97 9.56 5.71 -0.74
N ASN A 98 9.16 6.15 -1.94
CA ASN A 98 8.68 7.50 -2.16
C ASN A 98 7.34 7.72 -1.44
N PRO A 99 7.25 8.65 -0.47
CA PRO A 99 6.03 8.91 0.29
C PRO A 99 4.89 9.50 -0.55
N ARG A 100 5.15 9.91 -1.79
CA ARG A 100 4.15 10.41 -2.73
C ARG A 100 3.58 9.34 -3.65
N SER A 101 4.21 8.17 -3.76
CA SER A 101 3.74 7.08 -4.62
C SER A 101 2.44 6.46 -4.08
N THR A 102 1.47 6.26 -4.96
CA THR A 102 0.17 5.66 -4.67
C THR A 102 -0.12 4.50 -5.61
N VAL A 103 -1.13 3.68 -5.28
CA VAL A 103 -1.65 2.65 -6.19
C VAL A 103 -1.98 3.27 -7.56
N GLY A 104 -2.65 4.42 -7.59
CA GLY A 104 -3.01 5.10 -8.84
C GLY A 104 -1.81 5.51 -9.69
N THR A 105 -0.72 5.99 -9.07
CA THR A 105 0.50 6.36 -9.81
C THR A 105 1.31 5.14 -10.23
N SER A 106 1.36 4.10 -9.41
CA SER A 106 2.08 2.86 -9.73
C SER A 106 1.42 2.06 -10.86
N THR A 107 0.10 2.19 -11.03
CA THR A 107 -0.68 1.56 -12.11
C THR A 107 -0.86 2.45 -13.33
N GLU A 108 -0.35 3.68 -13.30
CA GLU A 108 -0.55 4.73 -14.31
C GLU A 108 -2.03 5.18 -14.48
N ILE A 109 -2.97 4.59 -13.74
CA ILE A 109 -4.40 4.94 -13.84
C ILE A 109 -4.61 6.41 -13.48
N TYR A 110 -3.86 6.93 -12.50
CA TYR A 110 -3.95 8.31 -12.10
C TYR A 110 -3.57 9.29 -13.22
N ASP A 111 -2.59 8.93 -14.05
CA ASP A 111 -2.15 9.75 -15.18
C ASP A 111 -3.23 9.82 -16.27
N TYR A 112 -3.89 8.69 -16.54
CA TYR A 112 -5.06 8.68 -17.45
C TYR A 112 -6.24 9.46 -16.87
N LEU A 113 -6.49 9.40 -15.56
CA LEU A 113 -7.53 10.19 -14.91
C LEU A 113 -7.27 11.69 -15.03
N ARG A 114 -6.04 12.15 -14.77
CA ARG A 114 -5.65 13.56 -14.93
C ARG A 114 -5.94 14.06 -16.35
N MET A 115 -5.50 13.30 -17.36
CA MET A 115 -5.75 13.62 -18.76
C MET A 115 -7.25 13.62 -19.10
N LEU A 116 -8.02 12.70 -18.51
CA LEU A 116 -9.46 12.63 -18.72
C LEU A 116 -10.14 13.88 -18.15
N PHE A 117 -9.83 14.25 -16.90
CA PHE A 117 -10.38 15.44 -16.26
C PHE A 117 -9.98 16.75 -16.96
N ALA A 118 -8.76 16.84 -17.47
CA ALA A 118 -8.30 18.00 -18.24
C ALA A 118 -9.03 18.15 -19.59
N ARG A 119 -9.55 17.07 -20.19
CA ARG A 119 -10.18 17.11 -21.53
C ARG A 119 -11.69 17.18 -21.52
N VAL A 120 -12.34 16.50 -20.58
CA VAL A 120 -13.80 16.36 -20.52
C VAL A 120 -14.38 16.70 -19.14
N GLY A 121 -13.55 17.12 -18.19
CA GLY A 121 -14.00 17.61 -16.90
C GLY A 121 -14.72 18.94 -17.01
N ARG A 122 -15.80 19.11 -16.26
CA ARG A 122 -16.58 20.35 -16.21
C ARG A 122 -16.45 20.98 -14.84
N THR A 123 -16.15 22.27 -14.82
CA THR A 123 -16.02 23.06 -13.60
C THR A 123 -17.40 23.55 -13.17
N TYR A 124 -17.69 23.44 -11.88
CA TYR A 124 -18.95 23.95 -11.30
C TYR A 124 -18.65 24.93 -10.17
N SER A 125 -19.43 26.03 -10.13
CA SER A 125 -19.32 26.99 -9.03
C SER A 125 -19.70 26.32 -7.70
N PRO A 126 -18.90 26.51 -6.63
CA PRO A 126 -19.26 26.01 -5.30
C PRO A 126 -20.41 26.78 -4.63
N VAL A 127 -20.80 27.94 -5.18
CA VAL A 127 -21.87 28.80 -4.65
C VAL A 127 -23.22 28.44 -5.25
N SER A 128 -23.35 28.51 -6.58
CA SER A 128 -24.60 28.27 -7.29
C SER A 128 -24.74 26.85 -7.83
N GLY A 129 -23.63 26.11 -7.98
CA GLY A 129 -23.62 24.82 -8.65
C GLY A 129 -23.74 24.89 -10.18
N VAL A 130 -23.70 26.08 -10.76
CA VAL A 130 -23.76 26.29 -12.22
C VAL A 130 -22.44 25.89 -12.86
N GLU A 131 -22.52 25.37 -14.09
CA GLU A 131 -21.32 25.02 -14.87
C GLU A 131 -20.56 26.29 -15.28
N VAL A 132 -19.29 26.37 -14.96
CA VAL A 132 -18.40 27.45 -15.37
C VAL A 132 -17.81 27.13 -16.72
N LYS A 133 -18.00 27.96 -17.68
CA LYS A 133 -17.45 27.82 -19.03
C LYS A 133 -17.13 29.18 -19.63
N LYS A 134 -16.19 29.21 -20.54
CA LYS A 134 -16.02 30.35 -21.45
C LYS A 134 -17.10 30.28 -22.50
N HIS A 135 -17.84 31.35 -22.64
CA HIS A 135 -18.87 31.43 -23.64
C HIS A 135 -18.31 31.96 -24.97
N SER A 136 -18.85 31.47 -26.06
CA SER A 136 -18.61 31.95 -27.42
C SER A 136 -19.81 32.69 -27.96
N ALA A 137 -19.66 33.38 -29.08
CA ALA A 137 -20.79 33.97 -29.76
C ALA A 137 -21.84 32.92 -30.21
N GLU A 138 -21.43 31.67 -30.42
CA GLU A 138 -22.34 30.55 -30.70
C GLU A 138 -23.24 30.21 -29.51
N ASP A 139 -22.71 30.25 -28.29
CA ASP A 139 -23.49 30.03 -27.06
C ASP A 139 -24.60 31.10 -26.91
N VAL A 140 -24.26 32.33 -27.26
CA VAL A 140 -25.25 33.46 -27.26
C VAL A 140 -26.38 33.22 -28.26
N VAL A 141 -26.04 32.73 -29.47
CA VAL A 141 -27.01 32.37 -30.49
C VAL A 141 -27.88 31.18 -30.08
N ASP A 142 -27.29 30.17 -29.45
CA ASP A 142 -28.05 29.01 -29.00
C ASP A 142 -29.00 29.36 -27.84
N CYS A 143 -28.60 30.26 -26.96
CA CYS A 143 -29.48 30.82 -25.95
C CYS A 143 -30.66 31.56 -26.57
N MET A 144 -30.44 32.41 -27.57
CA MET A 144 -31.54 33.07 -28.33
C MET A 144 -32.51 32.04 -28.92
N LYS A 145 -31.98 30.98 -29.55
CA LYS A 145 -32.80 29.92 -30.16
C LYS A 145 -33.60 29.10 -29.17
N SER A 146 -33.21 29.07 -27.91
CA SER A 146 -33.97 28.37 -26.87
C SER A 146 -35.26 29.08 -26.47
N HIS A 147 -35.44 30.35 -26.86
CA HIS A 147 -36.62 31.15 -26.55
C HIS A 147 -37.64 31.15 -27.72
N PRO A 148 -38.93 31.38 -27.42
CA PRO A 148 -39.98 31.40 -28.45
C PRO A 148 -39.75 32.48 -29.51
N VAL A 149 -40.01 32.12 -30.79
CA VAL A 149 -39.94 33.07 -31.92
C VAL A 149 -40.88 34.25 -31.67
N GLY A 150 -40.37 35.48 -31.86
CA GLY A 150 -41.11 36.71 -31.58
C GLY A 150 -40.78 37.35 -30.23
N THR A 151 -40.07 36.71 -29.35
CA THR A 151 -39.60 37.29 -28.06
C THR A 151 -38.62 38.42 -28.34
N ARG A 152 -38.84 39.58 -27.70
CA ARG A 152 -37.94 40.76 -27.83
C ARG A 152 -36.84 40.62 -26.79
N PHE A 153 -35.60 40.92 -27.18
CA PHE A 153 -34.48 40.94 -26.25
C PHE A 153 -33.48 42.05 -26.57
N MET A 154 -32.66 42.38 -25.59
CA MET A 154 -31.60 43.37 -25.71
C MET A 154 -30.25 42.69 -25.47
N VAL A 155 -29.24 43.08 -26.24
CA VAL A 155 -27.83 42.74 -26.02
C VAL A 155 -27.23 43.87 -25.23
N LEU A 156 -26.81 43.57 -24.02
CA LEU A 156 -26.26 44.51 -23.03
C LEU A 156 -24.84 44.18 -22.69
N THR A 157 -24.08 45.17 -22.22
CA THR A 157 -22.78 44.94 -21.69
C THR A 157 -22.50 45.93 -20.52
N PRO A 158 -21.81 45.54 -19.44
CA PRO A 158 -21.50 46.44 -18.33
C PRO A 158 -20.60 47.58 -18.81
N LEU A 159 -20.83 48.79 -18.32
CA LEU A 159 -20.02 49.97 -18.60
C LEU A 159 -18.66 49.84 -17.88
N ILE A 160 -17.59 49.61 -18.62
CA ILE A 160 -16.22 49.50 -18.10
C ILE A 160 -15.36 50.65 -18.63
N PRO A 161 -14.85 51.53 -17.75
CA PRO A 161 -13.94 52.60 -18.19
C PRO A 161 -12.60 52.04 -18.68
N HIS A 162 -12.19 52.42 -19.88
CA HIS A 162 -10.91 52.02 -20.46
C HIS A 162 -9.87 53.15 -20.34
N GLY A 163 -8.60 52.78 -20.10
CA GLY A 163 -7.49 53.72 -20.15
C GLY A 163 -7.46 54.75 -19.03
N GLY A 164 -8.04 54.44 -17.84
CA GLY A 164 -8.04 55.33 -16.67
C GLY A 164 -9.06 56.46 -16.75
N ARG A 165 -10.04 56.42 -17.64
CA ARG A 165 -11.13 57.39 -17.77
C ARG A 165 -12.11 57.26 -16.61
N SER A 166 -12.86 58.36 -16.34
CA SER A 166 -14.04 58.29 -15.47
C SER A 166 -15.21 57.60 -16.24
N ARG A 167 -16.22 57.10 -15.51
CA ARG A 167 -17.42 56.50 -16.13
C ARG A 167 -18.13 57.47 -17.02
N LYS A 168 -18.13 58.78 -16.68
CA LYS A 168 -18.69 59.84 -17.47
C LYS A 168 -17.92 60.04 -18.76
N GLU A 169 -16.61 60.14 -18.73
CA GLU A 169 -15.79 60.28 -19.93
C GLU A 169 -15.93 59.05 -20.85
N GLN A 170 -16.11 57.84 -20.28
CA GLN A 170 -16.36 56.63 -21.06
C GLN A 170 -17.72 56.75 -21.79
N LEU A 171 -18.81 57.14 -21.13
CA LEU A 171 -20.12 57.35 -21.75
C LEU A 171 -20.10 58.38 -22.90
N GLU A 172 -19.33 59.49 -22.70
CA GLU A 172 -19.13 60.50 -23.78
C GLU A 172 -18.38 59.90 -24.97
N MET A 173 -17.47 58.98 -24.75
CA MET A 173 -16.72 58.30 -25.79
C MET A 173 -17.59 57.29 -26.49
N ASP A 174 -18.38 56.49 -25.77
CA ASP A 174 -19.30 55.51 -26.31
C ASP A 174 -20.35 56.17 -27.19
N MET A 175 -20.84 57.33 -26.79
CA MET A 175 -21.75 58.15 -27.62
C MET A 175 -21.08 58.61 -28.92
N LYS A 176 -19.78 59.01 -28.89
CA LYS A 176 -19.03 59.37 -30.13
C LYS A 176 -18.78 58.16 -31.05
N GLN A 177 -18.72 56.93 -30.47
CA GLN A 177 -18.60 55.68 -31.23
C GLN A 177 -19.92 55.22 -31.84
N GLY A 178 -21.05 55.88 -31.52
CA GLY A 178 -22.35 55.62 -32.13
C GLY A 178 -23.33 54.88 -31.23
N PHE A 179 -22.95 54.55 -29.99
CA PHE A 179 -23.89 54.01 -29.03
C PHE A 179 -24.83 55.11 -28.52
N SER A 180 -26.13 54.88 -28.50
CA SER A 180 -27.10 55.89 -28.16
C SER A 180 -27.89 55.66 -26.87
N ARG A 181 -27.81 54.43 -26.31
CA ARG A 181 -28.64 53.99 -25.19
C ARG A 181 -27.86 53.24 -24.14
N ILE A 182 -28.27 53.46 -22.91
CA ILE A 182 -27.84 52.72 -21.75
C ILE A 182 -29.04 52.24 -20.95
N GLU A 183 -28.84 51.18 -20.17
CA GLU A 183 -29.78 50.80 -19.12
C GLU A 183 -29.16 51.24 -17.79
N VAL A 184 -29.94 51.96 -17.00
CA VAL A 184 -29.55 52.44 -15.68
C VAL A 184 -30.58 51.95 -14.67
N ASP A 185 -30.16 51.17 -13.67
CA ASP A 185 -31.04 50.61 -12.64
C ASP A 185 -32.33 49.96 -13.21
N GLY A 186 -32.21 49.32 -14.38
CA GLY A 186 -33.29 48.59 -15.05
C GLY A 186 -34.05 49.37 -16.15
N ASP A 187 -33.89 50.70 -16.22
CA ASP A 187 -34.56 51.57 -17.18
C ASP A 187 -33.66 51.96 -18.37
N VAL A 188 -34.17 51.82 -19.59
CA VAL A 188 -33.45 52.18 -20.83
C VAL A 188 -33.59 53.67 -21.13
N VAL A 189 -32.47 54.39 -21.08
CA VAL A 189 -32.42 55.85 -21.33
C VAL A 189 -31.39 56.17 -22.42
N LEU A 190 -31.57 57.37 -23.05
CA LEU A 190 -30.59 57.88 -23.99
C LEU A 190 -29.35 58.41 -23.22
N ILE A 191 -28.15 58.12 -23.73
CA ILE A 191 -26.89 58.57 -23.10
C ILE A 191 -26.85 60.08 -23.00
N GLU A 192 -27.29 60.79 -24.04
CA GLU A 192 -27.35 62.26 -24.05
C GLU A 192 -28.22 62.82 -22.93
N ASN A 193 -29.43 62.28 -22.74
CA ASN A 193 -30.35 62.72 -21.71
C ASN A 193 -29.81 62.39 -20.28
N TYR A 194 -29.16 61.23 -20.09
CA TYR A 194 -28.59 60.81 -18.83
C TYR A 194 -27.44 61.73 -18.40
N LEU A 195 -26.52 62.02 -19.36
CA LEU A 195 -25.39 62.91 -19.12
C LEU A 195 -25.80 64.35 -18.83
N ALA A 196 -26.94 64.80 -19.40
CA ALA A 196 -27.48 66.15 -19.17
C ALA A 196 -28.13 66.32 -17.79
N GLY A 197 -28.57 65.21 -17.13
CA GLY A 197 -29.32 65.26 -15.88
C GLY A 197 -28.58 64.67 -14.65
N ALA A 198 -27.61 63.78 -14.85
CA ALA A 198 -26.94 63.08 -13.78
C ALA A 198 -25.67 63.80 -13.30
N GLN A 199 -25.45 63.82 -11.98
CA GLN A 199 -24.17 64.26 -11.39
C GLN A 199 -23.13 63.11 -11.46
N GLU A 200 -21.86 63.48 -11.48
CA GLU A 200 -20.77 62.49 -11.59
C GLU A 200 -20.79 61.45 -10.45
N SER A 201 -21.16 61.85 -9.23
CA SER A 201 -21.35 60.96 -8.08
C SER A 201 -22.46 59.94 -8.24
N ASP A 202 -23.48 60.26 -9.05
CA ASP A 202 -24.61 59.35 -9.33
C ASP A 202 -24.27 58.36 -10.42
N ILE A 203 -23.48 58.78 -11.44
CA ILE A 203 -22.93 57.92 -12.49
C ILE A 203 -22.00 56.87 -11.90
N ASP A 204 -21.21 57.24 -10.88
CA ASP A 204 -20.26 56.29 -10.27
C ASP A 204 -20.93 55.22 -9.39
N LYS A 205 -22.15 55.47 -8.91
CA LYS A 205 -22.90 54.58 -8.04
C LYS A 205 -23.95 53.73 -8.76
N ALA A 206 -24.43 54.19 -9.92
CA ALA A 206 -25.47 53.49 -10.65
C ALA A 206 -24.97 52.23 -11.34
N GLU A 207 -25.84 51.26 -11.45
CA GLU A 207 -25.60 50.06 -12.24
C GLU A 207 -25.95 50.38 -13.70
N ILE A 208 -24.90 50.53 -14.54
CA ILE A 208 -25.04 51.00 -15.93
C ILE A 208 -24.61 49.92 -16.89
N TYR A 209 -25.49 49.59 -17.80
CA TYR A 209 -25.22 48.70 -18.95
C TYR A 209 -25.34 49.47 -20.27
N LEU A 210 -24.38 49.26 -21.15
CA LEU A 210 -24.47 49.81 -22.53
C LEU A 210 -25.38 48.90 -23.36
N VAL A 211 -26.36 49.47 -24.05
CA VAL A 211 -27.26 48.74 -24.95
C VAL A 211 -26.63 48.67 -26.32
N ILE A 212 -26.12 47.50 -26.68
CA ILE A 212 -25.42 47.26 -27.95
C ILE A 212 -26.45 47.11 -29.08
N ASP A 213 -27.48 46.26 -28.85
CA ASP A 213 -28.50 46.00 -29.87
C ASP A 213 -29.85 45.59 -29.24
N ARG A 214 -30.89 45.67 -30.04
CA ARG A 214 -32.25 45.22 -29.68
C ARG A 214 -32.79 44.36 -30.81
N LEU A 215 -33.08 43.14 -30.53
CA LEU A 215 -33.41 42.10 -31.49
C LEU A 215 -34.75 41.42 -31.14
N VAL A 216 -35.20 40.60 -32.08
CA VAL A 216 -36.37 39.72 -31.90
C VAL A 216 -35.93 38.30 -32.25
N VAL A 217 -36.28 37.33 -31.41
CA VAL A 217 -35.95 35.93 -31.62
C VAL A 217 -36.54 35.42 -32.91
N ASN A 218 -35.72 35.07 -33.85
CA ASN A 218 -36.08 34.34 -35.07
C ASN A 218 -34.88 33.53 -35.59
N ASP A 219 -35.13 32.60 -36.50
CA ASP A 219 -34.09 31.72 -37.08
C ASP A 219 -33.55 32.28 -38.43
N GLU A 220 -33.86 33.52 -38.79
CA GLU A 220 -33.36 34.11 -40.05
C GLU A 220 -31.83 34.29 -39.95
N ARG A 221 -31.13 33.90 -41.00
CA ARG A 221 -29.68 33.99 -41.10
C ARG A 221 -29.15 35.41 -40.86
N THR A 222 -29.92 36.42 -41.26
CA THR A 222 -29.63 37.84 -41.02
C THR A 222 -29.62 38.22 -39.56
N THR A 223 -30.59 37.74 -38.78
CA THR A 223 -30.68 38.00 -37.32
C THR A 223 -29.57 37.25 -36.57
N VAL A 224 -29.29 36.01 -36.95
CA VAL A 224 -28.19 35.24 -36.37
C VAL A 224 -26.85 35.94 -36.61
N SER A 225 -26.58 36.40 -37.87
CA SER A 225 -25.33 37.11 -38.16
C SER A 225 -25.23 38.42 -37.37
N ARG A 226 -26.32 39.18 -37.29
CA ARG A 226 -26.35 40.43 -36.53
C ARG A 226 -26.18 40.22 -35.04
N LEU A 227 -26.74 39.14 -34.49
CA LEU A 227 -26.53 38.78 -33.06
C LEU A 227 -25.07 38.41 -32.80
N VAL A 228 -24.41 37.66 -33.68
CA VAL A 228 -22.96 37.35 -33.53
C VAL A 228 -22.17 38.65 -33.51
N ASP A 229 -22.35 39.55 -34.48
CA ASP A 229 -21.65 40.85 -34.54
C ASP A 229 -21.90 41.70 -33.28
N SER A 230 -23.16 41.76 -32.84
CA SER A 230 -23.55 42.51 -31.63
C SER A 230 -22.98 41.88 -30.37
N SER A 231 -22.91 40.54 -30.27
CA SER A 231 -22.33 39.81 -29.14
C SER A 231 -20.81 40.01 -29.06
N GLU A 232 -20.11 39.95 -30.20
CA GLU A 232 -18.69 40.24 -30.27
C GLU A 232 -18.39 41.67 -29.83
N THR A 233 -19.23 42.65 -30.27
CA THR A 233 -19.12 44.05 -29.83
C THR A 233 -19.36 44.18 -28.33
N ALA A 234 -20.38 43.51 -27.78
CA ALA A 234 -20.68 43.52 -26.34
C ALA A 234 -19.54 42.93 -25.51
N LEU A 235 -18.99 41.82 -25.96
CA LEU A 235 -17.86 41.15 -25.29
C LEU A 235 -16.58 42.00 -25.33
N TYR A 236 -16.37 42.75 -26.42
CA TYR A 236 -15.23 43.65 -26.54
C TYR A 236 -15.34 44.86 -25.60
N GLU A 237 -16.48 45.59 -25.69
CA GLU A 237 -16.70 46.82 -24.89
C GLU A 237 -16.89 46.52 -23.39
N GLY A 238 -17.50 45.38 -23.05
CA GLY A 238 -17.73 44.95 -21.67
C GLY A 238 -16.58 44.16 -21.01
N GLY A 239 -15.38 44.21 -21.55
CA GLY A 239 -14.22 43.55 -21.02
C GLY A 239 -14.37 42.03 -20.87
N GLY A 240 -15.12 41.43 -21.81
CA GLY A 240 -15.39 40.01 -21.89
C GLY A 240 -16.77 39.57 -21.42
N LYS A 241 -17.66 40.50 -21.04
CA LYS A 241 -19.03 40.20 -20.57
C LYS A 241 -20.10 40.68 -21.57
N CYS A 242 -21.11 39.84 -21.77
CA CYS A 242 -22.30 40.12 -22.59
C CYS A 242 -23.54 39.58 -21.88
N LEU A 243 -24.62 40.31 -21.88
CA LEU A 243 -25.91 39.92 -21.31
C LEU A 243 -27.00 39.93 -22.36
N LEU A 244 -27.86 38.93 -22.39
CA LEU A 244 -29.12 38.95 -23.11
C LEU A 244 -30.26 39.16 -22.10
N LYS A 245 -31.01 40.25 -22.26
CA LYS A 245 -32.19 40.54 -21.44
C LYS A 245 -33.43 40.32 -22.27
N PHE A 246 -34.18 39.27 -22.00
CA PHE A 246 -35.42 38.90 -22.66
C PHE A 246 -36.59 39.64 -22.02
N LEU A 247 -37.35 40.36 -22.84
CA LEU A 247 -38.50 41.13 -22.37
C LEU A 247 -39.74 40.27 -22.42
N SER A 248 -40.38 40.06 -21.30
CA SER A 248 -41.63 39.31 -21.22
C SER A 248 -42.81 40.14 -21.75
N ALA A 249 -43.68 39.48 -22.54
CA ALA A 249 -44.92 40.13 -23.06
C ALA A 249 -45.96 40.40 -21.96
N ASP A 250 -45.85 39.67 -20.82
CA ASP A 250 -46.86 39.66 -19.75
C ASP A 250 -46.49 40.60 -18.60
N GLY A 251 -45.39 41.38 -18.71
CA GLY A 251 -44.93 42.28 -17.65
C GLY A 251 -44.33 41.59 -16.44
N SER A 252 -43.97 40.30 -16.55
CA SER A 252 -43.16 39.59 -15.54
C SER A 252 -41.70 40.07 -15.57
N GLU A 253 -40.93 39.79 -14.53
CA GLU A 253 -39.51 40.14 -14.46
C GLU A 253 -38.75 39.61 -15.70
N PRO A 254 -37.88 40.46 -16.29
CA PRO A 254 -37.14 40.05 -17.50
C PRO A 254 -36.15 38.93 -17.13
N GLU A 255 -36.02 37.94 -18.02
CA GLU A 255 -34.99 36.87 -17.89
C GLU A 255 -33.68 37.43 -18.43
N ILE A 256 -32.60 37.28 -17.63
CA ILE A 256 -31.24 37.74 -17.97
C ILE A 256 -30.36 36.54 -18.11
N ALA A 257 -29.71 36.36 -19.25
CA ALA A 257 -28.65 35.37 -19.47
C ALA A 257 -27.31 36.08 -19.61
N GLU A 258 -26.36 35.69 -18.78
CA GLU A 258 -25.00 36.25 -18.78
C GLU A 258 -24.02 35.35 -19.53
N PHE A 259 -23.15 35.98 -20.31
CA PHE A 259 -22.10 35.33 -21.08
C PHE A 259 -20.76 36.02 -20.78
N SER A 260 -19.71 35.21 -20.55
CA SER A 260 -18.37 35.72 -20.27
C SER A 260 -17.31 34.98 -21.10
N LEU A 261 -16.35 35.72 -21.66
CA LEU A 261 -15.13 35.17 -22.24
C LEU A 261 -14.13 34.69 -21.16
N ARG A 262 -14.36 35.11 -19.90
CA ARG A 262 -13.54 34.69 -18.76
C ARG A 262 -14.11 33.43 -18.17
N PHE A 263 -13.23 32.66 -17.55
CA PHE A 263 -13.62 31.43 -16.84
C PHE A 263 -14.05 31.83 -15.42
N GLU A 264 -15.24 32.42 -15.29
CA GLU A 264 -15.77 32.99 -14.06
C GLU A 264 -17.25 32.66 -13.84
N ALA A 265 -17.67 32.55 -12.58
CA ALA A 265 -19.08 32.46 -12.17
C ALA A 265 -19.23 32.98 -10.74
N ASP A 266 -20.40 33.50 -10.38
CA ASP A 266 -20.72 34.02 -9.04
C ASP A 266 -19.68 35.02 -8.50
N GLY A 267 -19.04 35.80 -9.35
CA GLY A 267 -18.01 36.77 -8.98
C GLY A 267 -16.63 36.16 -8.63
N MET A 268 -16.47 34.87 -8.86
CA MET A 268 -15.19 34.14 -8.66
C MET A 268 -14.58 33.78 -10.01
N GLU A 269 -13.26 33.96 -10.13
CA GLU A 269 -12.47 33.52 -11.26
C GLU A 269 -11.92 32.12 -10.99
N PHE A 270 -12.01 31.23 -11.96
CA PHE A 270 -11.57 29.85 -11.88
C PHE A 270 -10.37 29.62 -12.79
N GLU A 271 -9.48 28.70 -12.38
CA GLU A 271 -8.40 28.22 -13.24
C GLU A 271 -8.93 27.19 -14.26
N GLU A 272 -8.47 27.29 -15.51
CA GLU A 272 -8.79 26.28 -16.51
C GLU A 272 -8.15 24.94 -16.14
N PRO A 273 -8.92 23.83 -16.17
CA PRO A 273 -8.40 22.54 -15.82
C PRO A 273 -7.39 22.03 -16.85
N THR A 274 -6.11 21.97 -16.46
CA THR A 274 -5.02 21.34 -17.18
C THR A 274 -4.65 20.02 -16.54
N ASP A 275 -3.84 19.20 -17.19
CA ASP A 275 -3.34 17.95 -16.58
C ASP A 275 -2.47 18.20 -15.35
N HIS A 276 -1.72 19.31 -15.30
CA HIS A 276 -0.95 19.74 -14.15
C HIS A 276 -1.81 20.21 -12.96
N PHE A 277 -3.01 20.74 -13.25
CA PHE A 277 -3.98 21.14 -12.24
C PHE A 277 -4.42 19.96 -11.35
N PHE A 278 -4.47 18.75 -11.90
CA PHE A 278 -4.81 17.53 -11.18
C PHE A 278 -3.60 16.75 -10.66
N SER A 279 -2.41 17.32 -10.71
CA SER A 279 -1.19 16.66 -10.25
C SER A 279 -0.74 17.14 -8.88
N PHE A 280 -0.75 16.26 -7.88
CA PHE A 280 -0.19 16.56 -6.56
C PHE A 280 1.36 16.63 -6.55
N ASN A 281 2.01 16.27 -7.65
CA ASN A 281 3.46 16.44 -7.85
C ASN A 281 3.81 17.78 -8.53
N SER A 282 2.80 18.52 -9.02
CA SER A 282 2.96 19.83 -9.62
C SER A 282 2.58 20.93 -8.64
N PRO A 283 3.34 22.04 -8.54
CA PRO A 283 2.96 23.19 -7.72
C PRO A 283 1.60 23.78 -8.08
N VAL A 284 1.16 23.61 -9.34
CA VAL A 284 -0.15 24.11 -9.84
C VAL A 284 -1.31 23.38 -9.18
N GLY A 285 -1.21 22.05 -8.97
CA GLY A 285 -2.30 21.23 -8.43
C GLY A 285 -2.12 20.80 -6.98
N ALA A 286 -0.89 20.86 -6.44
CA ALA A 286 -0.61 20.43 -5.09
C ALA A 286 -1.26 21.35 -4.04
N CYS A 287 -1.73 20.77 -2.95
CA CYS A 287 -2.18 21.53 -1.80
C CYS A 287 -1.04 22.42 -1.27
N PRO A 288 -1.23 23.73 -1.11
CA PRO A 288 -0.17 24.65 -0.71
C PRO A 288 0.35 24.41 0.70
N GLU A 289 -0.47 23.87 1.61
CA GLU A 289 -0.08 23.61 3.00
C GLU A 289 0.80 22.36 3.14
N CYS A 290 0.48 21.26 2.46
CA CYS A 290 1.23 20.01 2.58
C CYS A 290 2.09 19.69 1.35
N GLU A 291 2.15 20.58 0.36
CA GLU A 291 2.95 20.41 -0.86
C GLU A 291 2.73 19.04 -1.56
N GLY A 292 1.51 18.52 -1.53
CA GLY A 292 1.16 17.24 -2.13
C GLY A 292 1.48 15.99 -1.30
N PHE A 293 1.91 16.13 -0.05
CA PHE A 293 2.15 14.98 0.85
C PHE A 293 0.87 14.46 1.53
N GLY A 294 -0.16 15.29 1.66
CA GLY A 294 -1.41 14.94 2.35
C GLY A 294 -1.29 14.92 3.87
N LYS A 295 -0.08 15.07 4.42
CA LYS A 295 0.24 15.09 5.84
C LYS A 295 1.18 16.25 6.16
N ILE A 296 1.04 16.79 7.35
CA ILE A 296 1.90 17.85 7.90
C ILE A 296 2.45 17.43 9.27
N MET A 297 3.48 18.13 9.72
CA MET A 297 3.95 17.98 11.10
C MET A 297 3.07 18.84 12.01
N GLY A 298 2.10 18.21 12.63
CA GLY A 298 1.13 18.84 13.52
C GLY A 298 1.11 18.25 14.93
N VAL A 299 0.13 18.63 15.70
CA VAL A 299 -0.19 17.99 16.98
C VAL A 299 -0.91 16.70 16.70
N ASP A 300 -0.34 15.57 17.15
CA ASP A 300 -0.91 14.24 16.91
C ASP A 300 -1.96 13.91 17.99
N GLU A 301 -3.19 13.70 17.55
CA GLU A 301 -4.30 13.34 18.45
C GLU A 301 -3.97 12.10 19.27
N ASN A 302 -3.32 11.11 18.68
CA ASN A 302 -2.98 9.87 19.37
C ASN A 302 -1.93 10.06 20.48
N LEU A 303 -1.07 11.07 20.35
CA LEU A 303 -0.11 11.43 21.37
C LEU A 303 -0.75 12.28 22.50
N VAL A 304 -1.77 13.07 22.18
CA VAL A 304 -2.50 13.91 23.13
C VAL A 304 -3.51 13.08 23.91
N ILE A 305 -4.25 12.20 23.23
CA ILE A 305 -5.28 11.31 23.82
C ILE A 305 -4.93 9.84 23.47
N PRO A 306 -3.91 9.27 24.11
CA PRO A 306 -3.48 7.91 23.82
C PRO A 306 -4.48 6.86 24.32
N ASN A 307 -5.29 7.16 25.33
CA ASN A 307 -6.33 6.29 25.86
C ASN A 307 -7.72 6.91 25.71
N THR A 308 -8.49 6.39 24.76
CA THR A 308 -9.85 6.84 24.48
C THR A 308 -10.90 6.26 25.41
N GLU A 309 -10.56 5.24 26.22
CA GLU A 309 -11.44 4.69 27.25
C GLU A 309 -11.56 5.62 28.46
N LEU A 310 -10.57 6.51 28.63
CA LEU A 310 -10.63 7.52 29.69
C LEU A 310 -11.54 8.67 29.29
N SER A 311 -12.23 9.22 30.27
CA SER A 311 -12.94 10.49 30.16
C SER A 311 -11.96 11.66 30.30
N VAL A 312 -12.39 12.88 29.96
CA VAL A 312 -11.59 14.09 30.21
C VAL A 312 -11.32 14.23 31.70
N TYR A 313 -12.32 13.88 32.56
CA TYR A 313 -12.19 13.90 34.01
C TYR A 313 -11.11 12.91 34.49
N ASP A 314 -11.07 11.70 33.94
CA ASP A 314 -10.08 10.66 34.28
C ASP A 314 -8.70 10.90 33.67
N GLY A 315 -8.54 11.99 32.94
CA GLY A 315 -7.27 12.41 32.35
C GLY A 315 -6.96 11.81 30.98
N ALA A 316 -7.95 11.68 30.10
CA ALA A 316 -7.77 11.29 28.70
C ALA A 316 -6.76 12.20 27.99
N VAL A 317 -6.80 13.52 28.27
CA VAL A 317 -5.89 14.52 27.69
C VAL A 317 -4.56 14.52 28.46
N VAL A 318 -3.57 13.79 27.94
CA VAL A 318 -2.29 13.56 28.62
C VAL A 318 -1.45 14.84 28.76
N CYS A 319 -1.55 15.77 27.81
CA CYS A 319 -0.83 17.03 27.87
C CYS A 319 -1.28 17.94 29.02
N TRP A 320 -2.45 17.69 29.61
CA TRP A 320 -2.97 18.40 30.79
C TRP A 320 -2.63 17.70 32.11
N ARG A 321 -1.78 16.66 32.10
CA ARG A 321 -1.35 15.97 33.33
C ARG A 321 -0.24 16.73 34.06
N GLY A 322 -0.17 16.58 35.38
CA GLY A 322 0.81 17.21 36.28
C GLY A 322 0.27 18.48 36.94
N GLU A 323 0.95 18.97 38.00
CA GLU A 323 0.47 20.07 38.85
C GLU A 323 0.16 21.36 38.05
N LYS A 324 1.08 21.84 37.24
CA LYS A 324 0.93 23.09 36.46
C LYS A 324 -0.02 22.95 35.29
N MET A 325 0.03 21.82 34.58
CA MET A 325 -0.78 21.63 33.37
C MET A 325 -2.18 21.08 33.72
N GLY A 326 -2.35 20.53 34.92
CA GLY A 326 -3.65 20.10 35.46
C GLY A 326 -4.63 21.24 35.66
N GLU A 327 -4.15 22.47 35.75
CA GLU A 327 -5.01 23.66 35.83
C GLU A 327 -5.88 23.80 34.57
N TRP A 328 -5.36 23.43 33.41
CA TRP A 328 -6.09 23.42 32.12
C TRP A 328 -7.28 22.45 32.18
N LYS A 329 -7.03 21.22 32.67
CA LYS A 329 -8.09 20.23 32.88
C LYS A 329 -9.15 20.74 33.84
N ASN A 330 -8.75 21.27 35.01
CA ASN A 330 -9.66 21.73 36.02
C ASN A 330 -10.50 22.92 35.52
N GLU A 331 -9.91 23.80 34.76
CA GLU A 331 -10.62 24.94 34.19
C GLU A 331 -11.58 24.48 33.06
N PHE A 332 -11.17 23.53 32.21
CA PHE A 332 -12.06 22.94 31.22
C PHE A 332 -13.28 22.29 31.89
N VAL A 333 -13.05 21.41 32.88
CA VAL A 333 -14.12 20.72 33.61
C VAL A 333 -15.08 21.72 34.27
N ARG A 334 -14.57 22.80 34.86
CA ARG A 334 -15.39 23.86 35.46
C ARG A 334 -16.30 24.57 34.47
N ARG A 335 -15.84 24.72 33.23
CA ARG A 335 -16.59 25.41 32.15
C ARG A 335 -17.47 24.48 31.34
N ALA A 336 -17.23 23.19 31.40
CA ALA A 336 -17.90 22.16 30.60
C ALA A 336 -19.42 22.17 30.69
N GLU A 337 -19.96 22.48 31.89
CA GLU A 337 -21.40 22.57 32.12
C GLU A 337 -22.11 23.63 31.25
N ARG A 338 -21.42 24.74 30.93
CA ARG A 338 -21.96 25.81 30.07
C ARG A 338 -22.19 25.35 28.63
N TYR A 339 -21.49 24.29 28.21
CA TYR A 339 -21.50 23.77 26.84
C TYR A 339 -22.14 22.39 26.76
N ASN A 340 -22.80 21.91 27.80
CA ASN A 340 -23.36 20.56 27.91
C ASN A 340 -22.34 19.47 27.53
N PHE A 341 -21.06 19.69 27.88
CA PHE A 341 -20.02 18.71 27.61
C PHE A 341 -19.98 17.62 28.68
N PRO A 342 -20.09 16.31 28.31
CA PRO A 342 -20.14 15.21 29.27
C PRO A 342 -18.72 14.81 29.72
N VAL A 343 -18.21 15.43 30.78
CA VAL A 343 -16.83 15.28 31.27
C VAL A 343 -16.46 13.87 31.72
N PHE A 344 -17.45 13.05 32.12
CA PHE A 344 -17.25 11.65 32.55
C PHE A 344 -17.43 10.63 31.44
N THR A 345 -17.83 11.05 30.26
CA THR A 345 -18.00 10.14 29.13
C THR A 345 -16.62 9.78 28.52
N PRO A 346 -16.32 8.51 28.28
CA PRO A 346 -15.10 8.10 27.59
C PRO A 346 -14.94 8.82 26.24
N TYR A 347 -13.71 9.19 25.87
CA TYR A 347 -13.44 9.96 24.68
C TYR A 347 -13.97 9.30 23.39
N TYR A 348 -13.92 7.96 23.29
CA TYR A 348 -14.47 7.24 22.12
C TYR A 348 -15.98 7.40 21.96
N ALA A 349 -16.71 7.60 23.05
CA ALA A 349 -18.17 7.72 23.06
C ALA A 349 -18.67 9.17 22.85
N LEU A 350 -17.76 10.16 22.81
CA LEU A 350 -18.09 11.55 22.51
C LEU A 350 -18.54 11.69 21.05
N THR A 351 -19.56 12.53 20.81
CA THR A 351 -19.97 12.93 19.46
C THR A 351 -18.88 13.78 18.78
N GLN A 352 -18.94 13.93 17.46
CA GLN A 352 -17.96 14.75 16.74
C GLN A 352 -17.98 16.21 17.22
N ASP A 353 -19.17 16.79 17.42
CA ASP A 353 -19.32 18.17 17.94
C ASP A 353 -18.67 18.33 19.32
N GLN A 354 -18.78 17.31 20.18
CA GLN A 354 -18.13 17.31 21.50
C GLN A 354 -16.60 17.18 21.38
N LYS A 355 -16.11 16.38 20.46
CA LYS A 355 -14.68 16.31 20.17
C LYS A 355 -14.17 17.64 19.63
N ASP A 356 -14.87 18.24 18.69
CA ASP A 356 -14.51 19.53 18.12
C ASP A 356 -14.51 20.63 19.20
N LEU A 357 -15.46 20.59 20.12
CA LEU A 357 -15.49 21.50 21.28
C LEU A 357 -14.24 21.34 22.17
N LEU A 358 -13.82 20.12 22.45
CA LEU A 358 -12.62 19.82 23.24
C LEU A 358 -11.33 20.27 22.55
N TRP A 359 -11.26 20.07 21.23
CA TRP A 359 -10.08 20.41 20.42
C TRP A 359 -10.01 21.89 20.06
N HIS A 360 -11.06 22.45 19.49
CA HIS A 360 -11.04 23.76 18.83
C HIS A 360 -11.76 24.84 19.62
N GLY A 361 -12.60 24.44 20.56
CA GLY A 361 -13.43 25.39 21.30
C GLY A 361 -14.72 25.78 20.58
N VAL A 362 -15.39 26.85 21.05
CA VAL A 362 -16.65 27.33 20.47
C VAL A 362 -16.39 28.33 19.35
N PRO A 363 -16.97 28.13 18.16
CA PRO A 363 -16.88 29.11 17.08
C PRO A 363 -17.54 30.42 17.48
N GLY A 364 -16.82 31.55 17.37
CA GLY A 364 -17.36 32.90 17.60
C GLY A 364 -17.07 33.51 18.97
N GLU A 365 -16.66 32.73 19.97
CA GLU A 365 -16.09 33.27 21.22
C GLU A 365 -14.60 33.53 21.02
N GLY A 366 -14.13 34.73 21.35
CA GLY A 366 -12.75 35.12 21.19
C GLY A 366 -11.78 34.12 21.83
N LYS A 367 -10.71 33.76 21.13
CA LYS A 367 -9.68 32.78 21.53
C LYS A 367 -9.14 32.92 22.97
N ARG A 368 -9.50 34.00 23.67
CA ARG A 368 -9.02 34.32 25.02
C ARG A 368 -9.85 33.74 26.17
N GLU A 369 -11.10 33.29 25.96
CA GLU A 369 -11.98 32.89 27.08
C GLU A 369 -12.23 31.40 27.22
N MET A 370 -11.99 30.60 26.16
CA MET A 370 -12.21 29.17 26.20
C MET A 370 -10.94 28.35 26.40
N VAL A 371 -10.98 27.36 27.30
CA VAL A 371 -9.92 26.37 27.47
C VAL A 371 -10.20 25.21 26.50
N CYS A 372 -9.28 24.96 25.55
CA CYS A 372 -9.34 23.86 24.61
C CYS A 372 -7.91 23.36 24.32
N ILE A 373 -7.80 22.22 23.62
CA ILE A 373 -6.50 21.61 23.32
C ILE A 373 -5.66 22.52 22.43
N ASP A 374 -6.24 23.07 21.36
CA ASP A 374 -5.50 23.95 20.43
C ASP A 374 -4.90 25.14 21.13
N ARG A 375 -5.66 25.78 22.02
CA ARG A 375 -5.18 26.93 22.80
C ARG A 375 -4.04 26.56 23.76
N PHE A 376 -4.08 25.34 24.31
CA PHE A 376 -2.95 24.85 25.09
C PHE A 376 -1.68 24.78 24.25
N PHE A 377 -1.78 24.27 23.03
CA PHE A 377 -0.63 24.20 22.11
C PHE A 377 -0.21 25.59 21.60
N ASP A 378 -1.14 26.53 21.42
CA ASP A 378 -0.81 27.93 21.08
C ASP A 378 -0.01 28.59 22.21
N MET A 379 -0.39 28.38 23.46
CA MET A 379 0.38 28.84 24.63
C MET A 379 1.80 28.24 24.62
N LEU A 380 1.96 26.95 24.25
CA LEU A 380 3.27 26.33 24.11
C LEU A 380 4.08 26.95 22.98
N ARG A 381 3.43 27.28 21.84
CA ARG A 381 4.07 27.95 20.68
C ARG A 381 4.53 29.35 21.02
N GLU A 382 3.72 30.14 21.73
CA GLU A 382 4.05 31.50 22.17
C GLU A 382 5.24 31.52 23.15
N ASN A 383 5.39 30.46 23.94
CA ASN A 383 6.43 30.36 24.95
C ASN A 383 7.63 29.47 24.57
N GLN A 384 7.87 29.23 23.26
CA GLN A 384 8.94 28.34 22.76
C GLN A 384 10.36 28.79 23.15
N TYR A 385 10.55 30.04 23.58
CA TYR A 385 11.83 30.53 24.12
C TYR A 385 12.26 29.77 25.39
N LYS A 386 11.34 29.10 26.11
CA LYS A 386 11.62 28.24 27.25
C LYS A 386 11.85 26.79 26.77
N ILE A 387 12.97 26.18 27.13
CA ILE A 387 13.35 24.82 26.73
C ILE A 387 12.25 23.80 27.06
N GLN A 388 11.66 23.89 28.24
CA GLN A 388 10.60 22.96 28.70
C GLN A 388 9.38 22.92 27.77
N TYR A 389 8.96 24.08 27.23
CA TYR A 389 7.79 24.14 26.33
C TYR A 389 8.15 23.64 24.91
N ARG A 390 9.38 23.85 24.44
CA ARG A 390 9.86 23.25 23.19
C ARG A 390 9.89 21.73 23.27
N VAL A 391 10.40 21.17 24.36
CA VAL A 391 10.42 19.72 24.58
C VAL A 391 9.01 19.18 24.69
N MET A 392 8.11 19.89 25.38
CA MET A 392 6.71 19.48 25.51
C MET A 392 6.00 19.50 24.14
N LEU A 393 6.18 20.57 23.35
CA LEU A 393 5.61 20.65 22.00
C LEU A 393 6.15 19.54 21.08
N ALA A 394 7.46 19.27 21.13
CA ALA A 394 8.08 18.19 20.35
C ALA A 394 7.54 16.80 20.70
N ARG A 395 7.18 16.57 21.98
CA ARG A 395 6.61 15.30 22.45
C ARG A 395 5.27 14.95 21.80
N TYR A 396 4.45 15.96 21.48
CA TYR A 396 3.11 15.78 20.91
C TYR A 396 3.05 16.05 19.41
N ARG A 397 4.21 16.31 18.76
CA ARG A 397 4.27 16.45 17.31
C ARG A 397 4.34 15.10 16.63
N GLY A 398 3.51 14.94 15.61
CA GLY A 398 3.46 13.78 14.74
C GLY A 398 3.09 14.14 13.31
N LYS A 399 3.04 13.15 12.43
CA LYS A 399 2.51 13.31 11.07
C LYS A 399 1.00 13.23 11.11
N THR A 400 0.34 14.39 11.04
CA THR A 400 -1.12 14.50 11.04
C THR A 400 -1.65 14.70 9.62
N THR A 401 -2.92 14.36 9.40
CA THR A 401 -3.59 14.66 8.14
C THR A 401 -3.65 16.18 7.93
N CYS A 402 -3.34 16.63 6.73
CA CYS A 402 -3.38 18.04 6.39
C CYS A 402 -4.80 18.62 6.59
N PRO A 403 -4.98 19.69 7.37
CA PRO A 403 -6.29 20.26 7.65
C PRO A 403 -6.93 20.97 6.45
N VAL A 404 -6.15 21.34 5.43
CA VAL A 404 -6.63 22.03 4.24
C VAL A 404 -7.17 21.04 3.19
N CYS A 405 -6.38 20.01 2.85
CA CYS A 405 -6.78 19.03 1.84
C CYS A 405 -7.32 17.72 2.40
N HIS A 406 -7.43 17.59 3.72
CA HIS A 406 -7.93 16.37 4.38
C HIS A 406 -7.32 15.07 3.86
N GLY A 407 -6.04 15.11 3.47
CA GLY A 407 -5.32 13.98 2.92
C GLY A 407 -5.42 13.79 1.39
N ASN A 408 -6.22 14.59 0.70
CA ASN A 408 -6.42 14.50 -0.77
C ASN A 408 -5.20 14.96 -1.58
N ARG A 409 -4.25 15.70 -0.96
CA ARG A 409 -3.00 16.21 -1.54
C ARG A 409 -3.13 17.29 -2.60
N LEU A 410 -4.34 17.49 -3.14
CA LEU A 410 -4.65 18.50 -4.15
C LEU A 410 -5.21 19.76 -3.50
N LYS A 411 -5.13 20.88 -4.20
CA LYS A 411 -5.78 22.10 -3.78
C LYS A 411 -7.30 21.96 -3.88
N ARG A 412 -8.04 22.78 -3.12
CA ARG A 412 -9.49 22.66 -2.99
C ARG A 412 -10.24 22.92 -4.30
N GLU A 413 -9.71 23.79 -5.14
CA GLU A 413 -10.29 24.19 -6.42
C GLU A 413 -10.42 23.00 -7.39
N VAL A 414 -9.60 21.97 -7.24
CA VAL A 414 -9.68 20.74 -8.04
C VAL A 414 -11.01 19.99 -7.83
N GLU A 415 -11.64 20.15 -6.66
CA GLU A 415 -12.91 19.49 -6.34
C GLU A 415 -14.11 20.09 -7.10
N TYR A 416 -13.93 21.28 -7.66
CA TYR A 416 -14.95 21.92 -8.46
C TYR A 416 -15.09 21.29 -9.85
N VAL A 417 -14.07 20.59 -10.33
CA VAL A 417 -14.09 19.90 -11.62
C VAL A 417 -14.65 18.50 -11.48
N LYS A 418 -15.71 18.19 -12.23
CA LYS A 418 -16.43 16.91 -12.11
C LYS A 418 -16.60 16.20 -13.46
N ILE A 419 -16.64 14.88 -13.42
CA ILE A 419 -17.06 14.00 -14.52
C ILE A 419 -18.14 13.07 -13.96
N GLY A 420 -19.30 13.03 -14.60
CA GLY A 420 -20.43 12.23 -14.12
C GLY A 420 -20.84 12.59 -12.68
N GLY A 421 -20.70 13.87 -12.28
CA GLY A 421 -21.04 14.38 -10.96
C GLY A 421 -19.99 14.11 -9.86
N ARG A 422 -18.84 13.53 -10.18
CA ARG A 422 -17.78 13.17 -9.23
C ARG A 422 -16.47 13.92 -9.53
N SER A 423 -15.79 14.38 -8.46
CA SER A 423 -14.44 14.94 -8.55
C SER A 423 -13.38 13.85 -8.65
N ILE A 424 -12.17 14.22 -9.07
CA ILE A 424 -11.04 13.26 -9.11
C ILE A 424 -10.69 12.73 -7.72
N THR A 425 -10.79 13.55 -6.67
CA THR A 425 -10.52 13.18 -5.28
C THR A 425 -11.51 12.15 -4.75
N GLU A 426 -12.80 12.32 -5.09
CA GLU A 426 -13.82 11.31 -4.79
C GLU A 426 -13.55 9.98 -5.52
N LEU A 427 -13.24 10.04 -6.82
CA LEU A 427 -12.99 8.84 -7.62
C LEU A 427 -11.79 8.04 -7.12
N VAL A 428 -10.65 8.69 -6.81
CA VAL A 428 -9.45 7.97 -6.33
C VAL A 428 -9.62 7.43 -4.91
N SER A 429 -10.59 7.91 -4.16
CA SER A 429 -10.93 7.44 -2.81
C SER A 429 -11.90 6.26 -2.83
N MET A 430 -12.53 5.99 -3.97
CA MET A 430 -13.39 4.81 -4.13
C MET A 430 -12.55 3.53 -4.23
N PRO A 431 -13.08 2.38 -3.76
CA PRO A 431 -12.51 1.08 -4.08
C PRO A 431 -12.47 0.86 -5.61
N VAL A 432 -11.42 0.17 -6.09
CA VAL A 432 -11.24 -0.14 -7.53
C VAL A 432 -12.50 -0.79 -8.12
N SER A 433 -13.19 -1.66 -7.38
CA SER A 433 -14.45 -2.28 -7.80
C SER A 433 -15.54 -1.24 -8.06
N GLY A 434 -15.75 -0.30 -7.15
CA GLY A 434 -16.71 0.79 -7.31
C GLY A 434 -16.33 1.75 -8.43
N LEU A 435 -15.03 2.03 -8.58
CA LEU A 435 -14.49 2.87 -9.64
C LEU A 435 -14.69 2.22 -11.03
N TYR A 436 -14.48 0.91 -11.14
CA TYR A 436 -14.75 0.16 -12.38
C TYR A 436 -16.23 0.23 -12.78
N GLU A 437 -17.15 0.02 -11.83
CA GLU A 437 -18.59 0.14 -12.07
C GLU A 437 -18.98 1.58 -12.46
N PHE A 438 -18.39 2.60 -11.82
CA PHE A 438 -18.61 3.99 -12.20
C PHE A 438 -18.27 4.23 -13.68
N PHE A 439 -17.06 3.83 -14.13
CA PHE A 439 -16.63 4.02 -15.51
C PHE A 439 -17.39 3.13 -16.50
N ARG A 440 -17.90 1.97 -16.07
CA ARG A 440 -18.74 1.11 -16.89
C ARG A 440 -20.08 1.79 -17.21
N ASN A 441 -20.65 2.48 -16.23
CA ASN A 441 -21.97 3.10 -16.32
C ASN A 441 -21.91 4.59 -16.73
N LEU A 442 -20.71 5.17 -16.86
CA LEU A 442 -20.51 6.58 -17.21
C LEU A 442 -21.10 6.89 -18.58
N ARG A 443 -21.98 7.90 -18.63
CA ARG A 443 -22.56 8.46 -19.86
C ARG A 443 -21.97 9.84 -20.07
N LEU A 444 -21.41 10.07 -21.23
CA LEU A 444 -20.88 11.36 -21.70
C LEU A 444 -21.66 11.82 -22.92
N SER A 445 -21.56 13.10 -23.27
CA SER A 445 -22.04 13.62 -24.54
C SER A 445 -21.33 12.92 -25.72
N ASP A 446 -21.91 12.94 -26.91
CA ASP A 446 -21.30 12.30 -28.09
C ASP A 446 -19.93 12.90 -28.44
N HIS A 447 -19.70 14.17 -28.17
CA HIS A 447 -18.42 14.84 -28.36
C HIS A 447 -17.43 14.36 -27.34
N ASP A 448 -17.77 14.47 -26.05
CA ASP A 448 -16.88 14.06 -24.93
C ASP A 448 -16.54 12.57 -24.99
N ALA A 449 -17.50 11.73 -25.40
CA ALA A 449 -17.27 10.30 -25.59
C ALA A 449 -16.23 10.00 -26.70
N LYS A 450 -16.22 10.78 -27.79
CA LYS A 450 -15.19 10.65 -28.84
C LYS A 450 -13.81 11.08 -28.33
N VAL A 451 -13.73 12.20 -27.62
CA VAL A 451 -12.49 12.73 -27.04
C VAL A 451 -11.92 11.77 -25.98
N ALA A 452 -12.78 11.25 -25.11
CA ALA A 452 -12.39 10.37 -24.01
C ALA A 452 -12.16 8.91 -24.40
N LYS A 453 -12.55 8.48 -25.60
CA LYS A 453 -12.62 7.07 -26.01
C LYS A 453 -11.39 6.27 -25.65
N ARG A 454 -10.20 6.74 -26.05
CA ARG A 454 -8.93 6.03 -25.80
C ARG A 454 -8.59 5.97 -24.30
N LEU A 455 -8.78 7.08 -23.59
CA LEU A 455 -8.51 7.16 -22.16
C LEU A 455 -9.42 6.22 -21.36
N LEU A 456 -10.71 6.17 -21.69
CA LEU A 456 -11.68 5.29 -21.04
C LEU A 456 -11.39 3.81 -21.28
N VAL A 457 -10.88 3.43 -22.45
CA VAL A 457 -10.47 2.06 -22.74
C VAL A 457 -9.30 1.67 -21.84
N GLU A 458 -8.27 2.52 -21.74
CA GLU A 458 -7.11 2.26 -20.90
C GLU A 458 -7.48 2.19 -19.41
N ILE A 459 -8.26 3.14 -18.91
CA ILE A 459 -8.72 3.16 -17.53
C ILE A 459 -9.51 1.87 -17.20
N LYS A 460 -10.50 1.52 -18.02
CA LYS A 460 -11.32 0.31 -17.80
C LYS A 460 -10.51 -0.97 -17.85
N SER A 461 -9.57 -1.08 -18.79
CA SER A 461 -8.69 -2.25 -18.91
C SER A 461 -7.81 -2.43 -17.68
N ARG A 462 -7.14 -1.35 -17.24
CA ARG A 462 -6.25 -1.40 -16.05
C ARG A 462 -7.02 -1.67 -14.76
N LEU A 463 -8.21 -1.06 -14.59
CA LEU A 463 -9.09 -1.34 -13.46
C LEU A 463 -9.55 -2.80 -13.46
N LYS A 464 -9.88 -3.35 -14.64
CA LYS A 464 -10.23 -4.77 -14.78
C LYS A 464 -9.08 -5.67 -14.36
N PHE A 465 -7.85 -5.41 -14.80
CA PHE A 465 -6.69 -6.21 -14.39
C PHE A 465 -6.48 -6.18 -12.87
N LEU A 466 -6.66 -5.01 -12.22
CA LEU A 466 -6.61 -4.94 -10.76
C LEU A 466 -7.71 -5.78 -10.09
N MET A 467 -8.91 -5.84 -10.68
CA MET A 467 -9.98 -6.70 -10.20
C MET A 467 -9.65 -8.19 -10.37
N ASP A 468 -9.10 -8.56 -11.52
CA ASP A 468 -8.77 -9.93 -11.88
C ASP A 468 -7.66 -10.50 -10.97
N VAL A 469 -6.71 -9.67 -10.53
CA VAL A 469 -5.69 -10.06 -9.53
C VAL A 469 -6.16 -9.96 -8.07
N GLY A 470 -7.46 -9.74 -7.83
CA GLY A 470 -8.05 -9.73 -6.48
C GLY A 470 -7.81 -8.44 -5.68
N LEU A 471 -7.47 -7.31 -6.32
CA LEU A 471 -7.19 -6.03 -5.66
C LEU A 471 -8.37 -5.03 -5.73
N GLY A 472 -9.58 -5.51 -5.97
CA GLY A 472 -10.78 -4.68 -6.10
C GLY A 472 -11.14 -3.85 -4.87
N TYR A 473 -10.65 -4.22 -3.71
CA TYR A 473 -10.87 -3.51 -2.44
C TYR A 473 -9.93 -2.30 -2.23
N LEU A 474 -8.82 -2.22 -2.95
CA LEU A 474 -7.88 -1.11 -2.85
C LEU A 474 -8.46 0.18 -3.39
N THR A 475 -7.95 1.30 -2.89
CA THR A 475 -8.24 2.65 -3.41
C THR A 475 -7.01 3.19 -4.14
N LEU A 476 -7.22 4.00 -5.17
CA LEU A 476 -6.11 4.55 -5.97
C LEU A 476 -5.23 5.55 -5.19
N ASN A 477 -5.77 6.19 -4.16
CA ASN A 477 -5.05 7.14 -3.31
C ASN A 477 -4.21 6.45 -2.21
N ARG A 478 -4.34 5.13 -2.01
CA ARG A 478 -3.56 4.38 -1.02
C ARG A 478 -2.07 4.48 -1.33
N LEU A 479 -1.27 4.77 -0.31
CA LEU A 479 0.18 4.91 -0.42
C LEU A 479 0.86 3.58 -0.73
N SER A 480 1.79 3.57 -1.67
CA SER A 480 2.53 2.36 -2.07
C SER A 480 3.34 1.75 -0.93
N ASN A 481 3.86 2.58 -0.01
CA ASN A 481 4.61 2.10 1.16
C ASN A 481 3.76 1.47 2.28
N THR A 482 2.42 1.49 2.15
CA THR A 482 1.48 0.83 3.07
C THR A 482 0.97 -0.51 2.54
N LEU A 483 1.40 -0.88 1.34
CA LEU A 483 1.02 -2.14 0.71
C LEU A 483 1.84 -3.30 1.28
N SER A 484 1.24 -4.47 1.36
CA SER A 484 1.97 -5.72 1.61
C SER A 484 2.82 -6.09 0.38
N GLY A 485 3.81 -6.98 0.59
CA GLY A 485 4.64 -7.49 -0.51
C GLY A 485 3.80 -8.13 -1.62
N GLY A 486 2.82 -8.96 -1.26
CA GLY A 486 1.90 -9.59 -2.21
C GLY A 486 0.99 -8.59 -2.93
N GLU A 487 0.48 -7.54 -2.25
CA GLU A 487 -0.29 -6.47 -2.92
C GLU A 487 0.57 -5.73 -3.96
N SER A 488 1.81 -5.38 -3.60
CA SER A 488 2.76 -4.73 -4.53
C SER A 488 3.06 -5.59 -5.75
N GLN A 489 3.31 -6.87 -5.55
CA GLN A 489 3.58 -7.82 -6.62
C GLN A 489 2.40 -7.96 -7.59
N ARG A 490 1.17 -8.05 -7.06
CA ARG A 490 -0.05 -8.13 -7.88
C ARG A 490 -0.34 -6.84 -8.64
N ILE A 491 -0.01 -5.67 -8.07
CA ILE A 491 -0.07 -4.39 -8.79
C ILE A 491 0.90 -4.42 -9.99
N ASN A 492 2.13 -4.92 -9.80
CA ASN A 492 3.10 -5.06 -10.88
C ASN A 492 2.63 -6.04 -11.95
N LEU A 493 2.04 -7.16 -11.55
CA LEU A 493 1.44 -8.12 -12.49
C LEU A 493 0.32 -7.47 -13.30
N ALA A 494 -0.60 -6.76 -12.66
CA ALA A 494 -1.69 -6.05 -13.33
C ALA A 494 -1.16 -4.98 -14.32
N THR A 495 -0.09 -4.26 -13.94
CA THR A 495 0.55 -3.27 -14.81
C THR A 495 1.24 -3.94 -16.01
N SER A 496 1.90 -5.08 -15.80
CA SER A 496 2.55 -5.85 -16.86
C SER A 496 1.54 -6.40 -17.87
N LEU A 497 0.37 -6.86 -17.43
CA LEU A 497 -0.74 -7.25 -18.31
C LEU A 497 -1.21 -6.07 -19.16
N GLY A 498 -1.26 -4.87 -18.58
CA GLY A 498 -1.63 -3.65 -19.29
C GLY A 498 -0.63 -3.23 -20.39
N SER A 499 0.62 -3.68 -20.31
CA SER A 499 1.65 -3.37 -21.33
C SER A 499 1.52 -4.18 -22.61
N SER A 500 0.71 -5.26 -22.63
CA SER A 500 0.43 -6.14 -23.79
C SER A 500 1.68 -6.65 -24.51
N LEU A 501 2.78 -6.91 -23.78
CA LEU A 501 4.00 -7.46 -24.34
C LEU A 501 3.78 -8.92 -24.74
N VAL A 502 4.27 -9.30 -25.92
CA VAL A 502 4.14 -10.64 -26.52
C VAL A 502 5.52 -11.22 -26.78
N GLY A 503 5.65 -12.55 -26.64
CA GLY A 503 6.90 -13.25 -26.89
C GLY A 503 7.98 -13.01 -25.84
N SER A 504 7.58 -12.66 -24.61
CA SER A 504 8.45 -12.39 -23.47
C SER A 504 8.45 -13.55 -22.47
N LEU A 505 9.50 -13.59 -21.64
CA LEU A 505 9.58 -14.49 -20.48
C LEU A 505 9.21 -13.73 -19.22
N TYR A 506 8.10 -14.08 -18.60
CA TYR A 506 7.70 -13.57 -17.28
C TYR A 506 8.17 -14.52 -16.21
N ILE A 507 8.88 -13.99 -15.21
CA ILE A 507 9.36 -14.75 -14.05
C ILE A 507 8.75 -14.15 -12.81
N LEU A 508 7.95 -14.93 -12.07
CA LEU A 508 7.24 -14.50 -10.87
C LEU A 508 7.76 -15.26 -9.65
N ASP A 509 7.92 -14.55 -8.53
CA ASP A 509 8.36 -15.11 -7.26
C ASP A 509 7.18 -15.23 -6.30
N GLU A 510 6.71 -16.46 -6.08
CA GLU A 510 5.65 -16.81 -5.14
C GLU A 510 4.41 -15.86 -5.20
N PRO A 511 3.75 -15.73 -6.37
CA PRO A 511 2.66 -14.77 -6.54
C PRO A 511 1.39 -15.11 -5.75
N SER A 512 1.26 -16.31 -5.17
CA SER A 512 0.15 -16.73 -4.32
C SER A 512 0.23 -16.22 -2.88
N ILE A 513 1.34 -15.59 -2.48
CA ILE A 513 1.55 -15.16 -1.09
C ILE A 513 0.41 -14.26 -0.60
N GLY A 514 -0.12 -14.61 0.60
CA GLY A 514 -1.20 -13.88 1.24
C GLY A 514 -2.54 -13.95 0.51
N LEU A 515 -2.68 -14.89 -0.44
CA LEU A 515 -3.93 -15.16 -1.13
C LEU A 515 -4.74 -16.25 -0.45
N HIS A 516 -6.03 -16.04 -0.37
CA HIS A 516 -6.99 -17.10 -0.10
C HIS A 516 -7.14 -17.98 -1.36
N SER A 517 -7.42 -19.27 -1.23
CA SER A 517 -7.58 -20.23 -2.35
C SER A 517 -8.53 -19.71 -3.46
N ARG A 518 -9.62 -19.03 -3.09
CA ARG A 518 -10.50 -18.35 -4.06
C ARG A 518 -9.76 -17.33 -4.95
N ASP A 519 -8.87 -16.56 -4.37
CA ASP A 519 -8.11 -15.52 -5.09
C ASP A 519 -6.95 -16.15 -5.86
N THR A 520 -6.38 -17.28 -5.38
CA THR A 520 -5.39 -18.10 -6.11
C THR A 520 -5.96 -18.62 -7.44
N GLN A 521 -7.20 -19.06 -7.46
CA GLN A 521 -7.86 -19.50 -8.71
C GLN A 521 -7.99 -18.36 -9.73
N ARG A 522 -8.30 -17.14 -9.28
CA ARG A 522 -8.30 -15.94 -10.16
C ARG A 522 -6.90 -15.63 -10.68
N LEU A 523 -5.88 -15.72 -9.83
CA LEU A 523 -4.49 -15.53 -10.23
C LEU A 523 -4.09 -16.56 -11.31
N ILE A 524 -4.45 -17.83 -11.17
CA ILE A 524 -4.19 -18.87 -12.19
C ILE A 524 -4.82 -18.48 -13.53
N GLN A 525 -6.04 -17.95 -13.55
CA GLN A 525 -6.67 -17.46 -14.78
C GLN A 525 -5.87 -16.33 -15.42
N VAL A 526 -5.41 -15.37 -14.62
CA VAL A 526 -4.55 -14.24 -15.08
C VAL A 526 -3.24 -14.74 -15.67
N LEU A 527 -2.56 -15.70 -15.03
CA LEU A 527 -1.33 -16.30 -15.54
C LEU A 527 -1.57 -17.06 -16.86
N ARG A 528 -2.71 -17.72 -16.97
CA ARG A 528 -3.14 -18.39 -18.21
C ARG A 528 -3.46 -17.39 -19.34
N GLU A 529 -4.07 -16.25 -19.03
CA GLU A 529 -4.29 -15.18 -20.02
C GLU A 529 -2.95 -14.61 -20.51
N LEU A 530 -1.98 -14.37 -19.61
CA LEU A 530 -0.64 -13.94 -19.96
C LEU A 530 0.07 -14.94 -20.88
N GLN A 531 -0.08 -16.24 -20.63
CA GLN A 531 0.43 -17.32 -21.48
C GLN A 531 -0.24 -17.31 -22.87
N LYS A 532 -1.57 -17.18 -22.93
CA LYS A 532 -2.34 -17.16 -24.19
C LYS A 532 -1.95 -16.01 -25.13
N LEU A 533 -1.37 -14.94 -24.59
CA LEU A 533 -0.81 -13.85 -25.39
C LEU A 533 0.50 -14.26 -26.11
N GLY A 534 0.97 -15.50 -25.97
CA GLY A 534 2.24 -15.97 -26.56
C GLY A 534 3.46 -15.68 -25.71
N ASN A 535 3.30 -15.65 -24.38
CA ASN A 535 4.40 -15.47 -23.43
C ASN A 535 4.74 -16.79 -22.73
N THR A 536 6.01 -16.93 -22.38
CA THR A 536 6.45 -17.97 -21.45
C THR A 536 6.30 -17.46 -20.03
N VAL A 537 5.58 -18.19 -19.19
CA VAL A 537 5.33 -17.79 -17.79
C VAL A 537 6.02 -18.79 -16.88
N VAL A 538 7.05 -18.35 -16.18
CA VAL A 538 7.79 -19.15 -15.19
C VAL A 538 7.46 -18.63 -13.80
N VAL A 539 7.00 -19.50 -12.95
CA VAL A 539 6.60 -19.16 -11.57
C VAL A 539 7.38 -20.00 -10.58
N VAL A 540 8.04 -19.37 -9.63
CA VAL A 540 8.61 -20.06 -8.47
C VAL A 540 7.49 -20.18 -7.46
N GLU A 541 7.07 -21.42 -7.10
CA GLU A 541 5.88 -21.61 -6.28
C GLU A 541 5.89 -22.89 -5.44
N HIS A 542 5.08 -22.82 -4.37
CA HIS A 542 4.85 -23.92 -3.43
C HIS A 542 3.35 -24.27 -3.28
N ASP A 543 2.47 -23.42 -3.84
CA ASP A 543 1.01 -23.63 -3.75
C ASP A 543 0.57 -24.81 -4.61
N GLU A 544 -0.23 -25.72 -4.02
CA GLU A 544 -0.70 -26.93 -4.68
C GLU A 544 -1.57 -26.63 -5.92
N GLU A 545 -2.47 -25.64 -5.83
CA GLU A 545 -3.39 -25.30 -6.92
C GLU A 545 -2.62 -24.76 -8.13
N ILE A 546 -1.61 -23.92 -7.90
CA ILE A 546 -0.76 -23.37 -8.97
C ILE A 546 0.11 -24.47 -9.60
N MET A 547 0.70 -25.34 -8.78
CA MET A 547 1.49 -26.46 -9.29
C MET A 547 0.65 -27.40 -10.17
N ARG A 548 -0.56 -27.72 -9.73
CA ARG A 548 -1.49 -28.57 -10.52
C ARG A 548 -1.99 -27.91 -11.79
N ALA A 549 -2.09 -26.59 -11.79
CA ALA A 549 -2.50 -25.81 -12.95
C ALA A 549 -1.38 -25.60 -13.98
N ALA A 550 -0.13 -25.94 -13.68
CA ALA A 550 1.01 -25.74 -14.57
C ALA A 550 0.94 -26.69 -15.80
N ASP A 551 1.56 -26.29 -16.91
CA ASP A 551 1.81 -27.17 -18.07
C ASP A 551 3.06 -28.01 -17.86
N TYR A 552 4.00 -27.53 -17.07
CA TYR A 552 5.29 -28.16 -16.85
C TYR A 552 5.81 -27.79 -15.45
N ILE A 553 6.36 -28.78 -14.73
CA ILE A 553 6.95 -28.59 -13.40
C ILE A 553 8.45 -28.93 -13.47
N ILE A 554 9.25 -28.12 -12.81
CA ILE A 554 10.67 -28.36 -12.54
C ILE A 554 10.86 -28.38 -11.03
N ASP A 555 11.15 -29.56 -10.48
CA ASP A 555 11.40 -29.74 -9.04
C ASP A 555 12.91 -29.75 -8.78
N ILE A 556 13.34 -28.83 -7.90
CA ILE A 556 14.74 -28.67 -7.50
C ILE A 556 14.91 -29.16 -6.07
N GLY A 557 15.81 -30.11 -5.89
CA GLY A 557 16.00 -30.76 -4.61
C GLY A 557 17.29 -31.62 -4.59
N PRO A 558 17.26 -32.75 -3.88
CA PRO A 558 16.16 -33.22 -3.02
C PRO A 558 15.98 -32.43 -1.72
N GLU A 559 17.05 -31.86 -1.18
CA GLU A 559 17.09 -31.14 0.08
C GLU A 559 17.50 -29.68 -0.09
N ALA A 560 17.69 -28.96 0.99
CA ALA A 560 18.14 -27.58 1.02
C ALA A 560 19.67 -27.42 0.98
N GLY A 561 20.16 -26.26 0.55
CA GLY A 561 21.58 -25.87 0.59
C GLY A 561 22.48 -26.83 -0.18
N ARG A 562 23.56 -27.30 0.47
CA ARG A 562 24.54 -28.25 -0.15
C ARG A 562 23.95 -29.59 -0.60
N LEU A 563 22.88 -30.03 0.03
CA LEU A 563 22.21 -31.29 -0.32
C LEU A 563 21.16 -31.10 -1.43
N GLY A 564 20.81 -29.85 -1.74
CA GLY A 564 19.94 -29.46 -2.84
C GLY A 564 20.68 -29.20 -4.16
N GLY A 565 20.08 -28.37 -5.01
CA GLY A 565 20.69 -27.85 -6.24
C GLY A 565 20.72 -28.82 -7.42
N GLN A 566 19.91 -29.89 -7.39
CA GLN A 566 19.76 -30.85 -8.49
C GLN A 566 18.33 -30.79 -9.04
N VAL A 567 18.15 -31.06 -10.34
CA VAL A 567 16.83 -31.28 -10.91
C VAL A 567 16.39 -32.68 -10.57
N VAL A 568 15.39 -32.77 -9.68
CA VAL A 568 14.84 -34.05 -9.25
C VAL A 568 13.78 -34.54 -10.22
N TYR A 569 12.98 -33.60 -10.76
CA TYR A 569 11.95 -33.87 -11.72
C TYR A 569 11.81 -32.72 -12.72
N ALA A 570 11.52 -33.04 -13.96
CA ALA A 570 11.15 -32.08 -15.02
C ALA A 570 10.15 -32.77 -15.94
N GLY A 571 8.90 -32.29 -15.95
CA GLY A 571 7.82 -32.93 -16.71
C GLY A 571 6.43 -32.35 -16.41
N LEU A 572 5.41 -33.10 -16.84
CA LEU A 572 4.01 -32.74 -16.57
C LEU A 572 3.65 -32.89 -15.08
N PRO A 573 2.73 -32.05 -14.53
CA PRO A 573 2.26 -32.26 -13.18
C PRO A 573 1.64 -33.65 -13.00
N PRO A 574 1.99 -34.39 -11.93
CA PRO A 574 1.42 -35.71 -11.68
C PRO A 574 -0.08 -35.63 -11.41
N LYS A 575 -0.86 -36.56 -11.96
CA LYS A 575 -2.26 -36.68 -11.60
C LYS A 575 -2.38 -37.24 -10.17
N PHE A 576 -3.44 -36.89 -9.48
CA PHE A 576 -3.73 -37.36 -8.12
C PHE A 576 -4.09 -38.85 -8.14
N SER A 577 -3.11 -39.74 -8.25
CA SER A 577 -3.27 -41.20 -8.16
C SER A 577 -1.94 -41.80 -7.76
N ALA A 578 -1.91 -42.42 -6.61
CA ALA A 578 -0.74 -43.13 -6.12
C ALA A 578 -0.25 -44.26 -7.07
N ALA A 579 -1.12 -44.73 -7.96
CA ALA A 579 -0.82 -45.79 -8.94
C ALA A 579 -0.03 -45.25 -10.17
N ASP A 580 -0.20 -43.99 -10.53
CA ASP A 580 0.40 -43.37 -11.70
C ASP A 580 1.61 -42.46 -11.38
N ALA A 581 1.98 -42.34 -10.10
CA ALA A 581 3.12 -41.52 -9.69
C ALA A 581 4.41 -42.08 -10.31
N PRO A 582 5.22 -41.26 -11.03
CA PRO A 582 6.50 -41.72 -11.51
C PRO A 582 7.33 -42.22 -10.34
N LYS A 583 7.97 -43.39 -10.46
CA LYS A 583 8.87 -43.95 -9.43
C LYS A 583 10.15 -43.12 -9.36
N ILE A 584 10.04 -41.89 -8.89
CA ILE A 584 11.16 -40.97 -8.67
C ILE A 584 11.48 -41.03 -7.19
N ASN A 585 12.63 -41.54 -6.85
CA ASN A 585 13.14 -41.53 -5.48
C ASN A 585 13.61 -40.10 -5.14
N ASN A 586 13.22 -39.59 -3.97
CA ASN A 586 13.69 -38.35 -3.34
C ASN A 586 13.05 -37.03 -3.82
N SER A 587 11.81 -37.01 -4.32
CA SER A 587 11.07 -35.75 -4.53
C SER A 587 9.96 -35.58 -3.50
N HIS A 588 10.15 -34.70 -2.54
CA HIS A 588 9.13 -34.34 -1.55
C HIS A 588 7.88 -33.73 -2.22
N THR A 589 8.08 -32.93 -3.26
CA THR A 589 7.00 -32.32 -4.02
C THR A 589 6.09 -33.37 -4.66
N LEU A 590 6.67 -34.34 -5.37
CA LEU A 590 5.91 -35.39 -6.05
C LEU A 590 5.24 -36.34 -5.05
N ASP A 591 5.92 -36.69 -3.95
CA ASP A 591 5.33 -37.52 -2.90
C ASP A 591 4.10 -36.84 -2.29
N TYR A 592 4.13 -35.50 -2.13
CA TYR A 592 2.97 -34.73 -1.65
C TYR A 592 1.86 -34.63 -2.70
N LEU A 593 2.18 -34.21 -3.96
CA LEU A 593 1.21 -34.05 -5.04
C LEU A 593 0.53 -35.39 -5.41
N SER A 594 1.19 -36.52 -5.22
CA SER A 594 0.62 -37.85 -5.43
C SER A 594 -0.16 -38.40 -4.23
N GLY A 595 -0.16 -37.70 -3.09
CA GLY A 595 -0.82 -38.14 -1.86
C GLY A 595 -0.08 -39.23 -1.08
N LYS A 596 1.18 -39.52 -1.41
CA LYS A 596 2.03 -40.47 -0.70
C LYS A 596 2.51 -39.92 0.65
N ASP A 597 2.85 -38.64 0.69
CA ASP A 597 3.08 -37.88 1.94
C ASP A 597 2.00 -36.83 2.12
N VAL A 598 1.43 -36.71 3.32
CA VAL A 598 0.36 -35.77 3.64
C VAL A 598 0.57 -35.19 5.04
N ILE A 599 0.14 -33.94 5.24
CA ILE A 599 0.01 -33.37 6.58
C ILE A 599 -1.29 -33.90 7.17
N ALA A 600 -1.16 -34.74 8.22
CA ALA A 600 -2.32 -35.38 8.83
C ALA A 600 -3.19 -34.37 9.59
N VAL A 601 -4.50 -34.51 9.45
CA VAL A 601 -5.47 -33.78 10.26
C VAL A 601 -5.45 -34.37 11.68
N PRO A 602 -5.45 -33.54 12.74
CA PRO A 602 -5.53 -34.02 14.12
C PRO A 602 -6.79 -34.87 14.33
N GLN A 603 -6.67 -36.04 14.96
CA GLN A 603 -7.82 -36.88 15.29
C GLN A 603 -8.74 -36.24 16.34
N THR A 604 -8.19 -35.42 17.20
CA THR A 604 -8.90 -34.69 18.27
C THR A 604 -8.37 -33.26 18.36
N TYR A 605 -9.26 -32.30 18.51
CA TYR A 605 -8.91 -30.91 18.75
C TYR A 605 -8.75 -30.68 20.27
N ARG A 606 -7.84 -29.78 20.66
CA ARG A 606 -7.62 -29.44 22.07
C ARG A 606 -8.86 -28.74 22.64
N PRO A 607 -9.41 -29.25 23.79
CA PRO A 607 -10.48 -28.52 24.48
C PRO A 607 -9.92 -27.25 25.13
N TRP A 608 -10.72 -26.21 25.15
CA TRP A 608 -10.41 -24.96 25.81
C TRP A 608 -11.59 -24.44 26.64
N ASN A 609 -11.29 -23.77 27.76
CA ASN A 609 -12.29 -23.13 28.60
C ASN A 609 -11.95 -21.65 28.85
N ASN A 610 -10.66 -21.32 28.79
CA ASN A 610 -10.18 -19.98 29.01
C ASN A 610 -10.06 -19.23 27.67
N TYR A 611 -10.42 -17.95 27.66
CA TYR A 611 -10.41 -17.13 26.44
C TYR A 611 -10.28 -15.65 26.75
N ILE A 612 -9.98 -14.87 25.73
CA ILE A 612 -10.02 -13.40 25.71
C ILE A 612 -10.97 -12.97 24.59
N ASP A 613 -12.00 -12.19 24.95
CA ASP A 613 -12.95 -11.62 24.01
C ASP A 613 -12.54 -10.19 23.65
N VAL A 614 -12.52 -9.90 22.36
CA VAL A 614 -12.45 -8.54 21.80
C VAL A 614 -13.87 -8.09 21.52
N LYS A 615 -14.33 -7.01 22.17
CA LYS A 615 -15.71 -6.52 22.03
C LYS A 615 -15.81 -5.36 21.06
N CYS A 616 -16.76 -5.46 20.16
CA CYS A 616 -17.19 -4.40 19.24
C CYS A 616 -16.04 -3.77 18.44
N ALA A 617 -15.21 -4.61 17.79
CA ALA A 617 -14.10 -4.17 16.95
C ALA A 617 -14.60 -3.42 15.71
N ARG A 618 -14.19 -2.14 15.53
CA ARG A 618 -14.73 -1.24 14.47
C ARG A 618 -13.65 -0.55 13.62
N GLU A 619 -12.39 -0.88 13.81
CA GLU A 619 -11.30 -0.25 13.04
C GLU A 619 -11.36 -0.63 11.56
N ASN A 620 -11.06 0.30 10.66
CA ASN A 620 -11.05 0.15 9.22
C ASN A 620 -12.40 -0.40 8.68
N ASN A 621 -12.40 -1.61 8.13
CA ASN A 621 -13.59 -2.25 7.56
C ASN A 621 -14.39 -3.10 8.55
N LEU A 622 -13.93 -3.32 9.77
CA LEU A 622 -14.61 -4.13 10.78
C LEU A 622 -15.95 -3.51 11.21
N LYS A 623 -16.98 -4.34 11.32
CA LYS A 623 -18.38 -3.92 11.49
C LYS A 623 -18.90 -4.02 12.92
N GLY A 624 -18.05 -3.78 13.93
CA GLY A 624 -18.44 -3.88 15.33
C GLY A 624 -18.57 -5.35 15.76
N ILE A 625 -17.60 -6.16 15.41
CA ILE A 625 -17.61 -7.60 15.66
C ILE A 625 -17.11 -7.95 17.06
N ASP A 626 -17.70 -8.99 17.66
CA ASP A 626 -17.20 -9.63 18.86
C ASP A 626 -16.45 -10.89 18.47
N VAL A 627 -15.21 -11.04 18.98
CA VAL A 627 -14.34 -12.15 18.61
C VAL A 627 -13.69 -12.76 19.84
N ARG A 628 -13.77 -14.08 19.95
CA ARG A 628 -13.20 -14.86 21.04
C ARG A 628 -11.90 -15.53 20.62
N PHE A 629 -10.84 -15.31 21.41
CA PHE A 629 -9.54 -15.93 21.26
C PHE A 629 -9.29 -16.94 22.39
N PRO A 630 -9.46 -18.25 22.11
CA PRO A 630 -9.17 -19.31 23.08
C PRO A 630 -7.71 -19.33 23.50
N LEU A 631 -7.43 -19.67 24.76
CA LEU A 631 -6.07 -19.79 25.30
C LEU A 631 -5.57 -21.25 25.27
N ASN A 632 -4.25 -21.43 25.24
CA ASN A 632 -3.52 -22.71 25.23
C ASN A 632 -3.87 -23.64 24.04
N VAL A 633 -4.30 -23.09 22.94
CA VAL A 633 -4.62 -23.78 21.70
C VAL A 633 -4.07 -23.05 20.48
N MET A 634 -4.16 -23.65 19.32
CA MET A 634 -3.83 -23.03 18.02
C MET A 634 -5.09 -22.44 17.39
N THR A 635 -5.23 -21.12 17.41
CA THR A 635 -6.30 -20.39 16.74
C THR A 635 -5.80 -19.86 15.41
N VAL A 636 -6.53 -20.14 14.33
CA VAL A 636 -6.24 -19.59 12.99
C VAL A 636 -7.29 -18.55 12.61
N VAL A 637 -6.84 -17.34 12.31
CA VAL A 637 -7.70 -16.27 11.78
C VAL A 637 -7.52 -16.26 10.27
N THR A 638 -8.58 -16.57 9.54
CA THR A 638 -8.58 -16.73 8.09
C THR A 638 -9.66 -15.87 7.42
N GLY A 639 -9.80 -16.01 6.10
CA GLY A 639 -10.79 -15.30 5.27
C GLY A 639 -10.13 -14.62 4.07
N VAL A 640 -10.93 -14.13 3.15
CA VAL A 640 -10.47 -13.53 1.89
C VAL A 640 -9.54 -12.34 2.10
N SER A 641 -8.73 -11.99 1.08
CA SER A 641 -7.83 -10.84 1.13
C SER A 641 -8.63 -9.54 1.38
N GLY A 642 -8.16 -8.71 2.33
CA GLY A 642 -8.83 -7.47 2.70
C GLY A 642 -10.08 -7.62 3.61
N SER A 643 -10.36 -8.80 4.17
CA SER A 643 -11.51 -9.04 5.07
C SER A 643 -11.36 -8.44 6.47
N GLY A 644 -10.16 -7.96 6.85
CA GLY A 644 -9.92 -7.30 8.14
C GLY A 644 -9.10 -8.11 9.15
N LYS A 645 -8.48 -9.23 8.76
CA LYS A 645 -7.68 -10.12 9.63
C LYS A 645 -6.58 -9.38 10.39
N SER A 646 -5.69 -8.70 9.67
CA SER A 646 -4.57 -7.95 10.27
C SER A 646 -5.07 -6.79 11.14
N THR A 647 -6.18 -6.16 10.76
CA THR A 647 -6.83 -5.13 11.59
C THR A 647 -7.29 -5.69 12.92
N LEU A 648 -7.99 -6.85 12.93
CA LEU A 648 -8.45 -7.50 14.14
C LEU A 648 -7.30 -7.96 15.03
N VAL A 649 -6.34 -8.69 14.43
CA VAL A 649 -5.32 -9.39 15.22
C VAL A 649 -4.17 -8.44 15.61
N ARG A 650 -3.60 -7.70 14.64
CA ARG A 650 -2.43 -6.83 14.88
C ARG A 650 -2.84 -5.47 15.44
N ASP A 651 -3.80 -4.79 14.78
CA ASP A 651 -4.08 -3.38 15.10
C ASP A 651 -5.00 -3.25 16.33
N ILE A 652 -5.84 -4.24 16.64
CA ILE A 652 -6.70 -4.23 17.82
C ILE A 652 -6.15 -5.18 18.89
N PHE A 653 -6.23 -6.50 18.71
CA PHE A 653 -5.95 -7.48 19.75
C PHE A 653 -4.54 -7.39 20.31
N TYR A 654 -3.52 -7.43 19.45
CA TYR A 654 -2.11 -7.33 19.85
C TYR A 654 -1.80 -6.02 20.58
N ARG A 655 -2.21 -4.89 20.01
CA ARG A 655 -1.95 -3.58 20.63
C ARG A 655 -2.73 -3.39 21.93
N ALA A 656 -3.96 -3.88 22.02
CA ALA A 656 -4.75 -3.82 23.22
C ALA A 656 -4.13 -4.65 24.37
N MET A 657 -3.67 -5.87 24.08
CA MET A 657 -2.97 -6.71 25.04
C MET A 657 -1.61 -6.14 25.47
N LYS A 658 -0.84 -5.58 24.52
CA LYS A 658 0.42 -4.86 24.86
C LYS A 658 0.17 -3.74 25.85
N ARG A 659 -0.90 -3.00 25.63
CA ARG A 659 -1.29 -1.90 26.51
C ARG A 659 -1.77 -2.41 27.88
N HIS A 660 -2.46 -3.54 27.92
CA HIS A 660 -2.85 -4.20 29.18
C HIS A 660 -1.62 -4.56 30.03
N PHE A 661 -0.47 -4.90 29.41
CA PHE A 661 0.79 -5.17 30.08
C PHE A 661 1.66 -3.90 30.33
N ASP A 662 1.11 -2.69 30.16
CA ASP A 662 1.83 -1.42 30.27
C ASP A 662 3.05 -1.29 29.33
N GLU A 663 3.10 -2.08 28.25
CA GLU A 663 4.14 -2.00 27.27
C GLU A 663 3.91 -0.86 26.27
N GLN A 664 4.99 -0.19 25.88
CA GLN A 664 4.91 0.90 24.90
C GLN A 664 4.55 0.36 23.51
N CYS A 665 3.40 0.78 22.98
CA CYS A 665 2.95 0.42 21.63
C CYS A 665 2.12 1.56 21.02
N ASP A 666 1.88 1.45 19.71
CA ASP A 666 0.91 2.29 19.03
C ASP A 666 -0.49 2.11 19.62
N ARG A 667 -1.34 3.11 19.42
CA ARG A 667 -2.74 3.04 19.86
C ARG A 667 -3.45 1.84 19.23
N PRO A 668 -4.20 1.03 20.01
CA PRO A 668 -5.12 0.05 19.45
C PRO A 668 -6.16 0.71 18.54
N GLY A 669 -6.61 -0.01 17.51
CA GLY A 669 -7.74 0.39 16.69
C GLY A 669 -9.03 0.52 17.50
N GLN A 670 -10.12 0.98 16.88
CA GLN A 670 -11.39 1.22 17.58
C GLN A 670 -12.06 -0.09 18.00
N PHE A 671 -12.29 -0.25 19.31
CA PHE A 671 -13.03 -1.36 19.93
C PHE A 671 -13.56 -0.90 21.29
N VAL A 672 -14.44 -1.67 21.90
CA VAL A 672 -15.02 -1.30 23.22
C VAL A 672 -14.12 -1.74 24.37
N GLY A 673 -13.63 -2.96 24.36
CA GLY A 673 -12.78 -3.46 25.44
C GLY A 673 -12.36 -4.92 25.23
N LEU A 674 -11.45 -5.39 26.10
CA LEU A 674 -11.10 -6.80 26.26
C LEU A 674 -11.81 -7.37 27.48
N GLU A 675 -12.36 -8.58 27.37
CA GLU A 675 -12.98 -9.32 28.46
C GLU A 675 -12.42 -10.74 28.55
N GLY A 676 -12.47 -11.38 29.71
CA GLY A 676 -12.07 -12.77 29.90
C GLY A 676 -10.80 -12.95 30.75
N ASP A 677 -10.06 -14.00 30.45
CA ASP A 677 -8.98 -14.55 31.31
C ASP A 677 -7.61 -13.92 31.04
N MET A 678 -7.53 -12.60 30.95
CA MET A 678 -6.28 -11.87 30.65
C MET A 678 -5.18 -12.11 31.69
N ASP A 679 -5.54 -12.35 32.95
CA ASP A 679 -4.59 -12.60 34.04
C ASP A 679 -3.76 -13.88 33.89
N LEU A 680 -4.26 -14.83 33.10
CA LEU A 680 -3.56 -16.09 32.80
C LEU A 680 -2.40 -15.89 31.79
N VAL A 681 -2.37 -14.78 31.09
CA VAL A 681 -1.32 -14.43 30.14
C VAL A 681 -0.39 -13.41 30.75
N LYS A 682 0.90 -13.51 30.49
CA LYS A 682 1.92 -12.60 31.03
C LYS A 682 2.67 -11.80 29.95
N ALA A 683 2.61 -12.22 28.70
CA ALA A 683 3.25 -11.54 27.59
C ALA A 683 2.52 -11.83 26.29
N ILE A 684 2.71 -10.95 25.30
CA ILE A 684 2.24 -11.13 23.93
C ILE A 684 3.31 -10.70 22.96
N ASP A 685 3.61 -11.53 21.98
CA ASP A 685 4.61 -11.27 20.96
C ASP A 685 4.03 -11.43 19.55
N PHE A 686 4.40 -10.48 18.67
CA PHE A 686 4.01 -10.49 17.25
C PHE A 686 5.23 -10.90 16.40
N VAL A 687 5.12 -12.04 15.75
CA VAL A 687 6.18 -12.61 14.91
C VAL A 687 5.83 -12.34 13.44
N ASP A 688 6.39 -11.25 12.92
CA ASP A 688 6.21 -10.80 11.54
C ASP A 688 7.38 -11.23 10.64
N GLN A 689 7.24 -10.98 9.34
CA GLN A 689 8.23 -11.27 8.30
C GLN A 689 9.38 -10.24 8.23
N ASN A 690 9.36 -9.19 9.06
CA ASN A 690 10.41 -8.18 9.05
C ASN A 690 11.77 -8.79 9.44
N PRO A 691 12.88 -8.31 8.85
CA PRO A 691 14.21 -8.75 9.22
C PRO A 691 14.45 -8.63 10.73
N ILE A 692 15.20 -9.58 11.30
CA ILE A 692 15.57 -9.60 12.73
C ILE A 692 16.50 -8.46 13.16
N GLY A 693 16.88 -7.60 12.24
CA GLY A 693 17.63 -6.36 12.47
C GLY A 693 17.79 -5.58 11.18
N THR A 694 17.92 -4.26 11.31
CA THR A 694 18.07 -3.34 10.18
C THR A 694 19.51 -3.24 9.67
N SER A 695 20.49 -3.73 10.45
CA SER A 695 21.91 -3.70 10.10
C SER A 695 22.28 -4.91 9.24
N SER A 696 23.12 -4.70 8.21
CA SER A 696 23.78 -5.74 7.42
C SER A 696 24.59 -6.75 8.28
N ARG A 697 24.89 -6.39 9.52
CA ARG A 697 25.61 -7.21 10.52
C ARG A 697 24.69 -8.08 11.37
N SER A 698 23.37 -7.90 11.29
CA SER A 698 22.43 -8.78 11.99
C SER A 698 22.40 -10.15 11.32
N ASN A 699 22.48 -11.22 12.09
CA ASN A 699 22.48 -12.59 11.60
C ASN A 699 21.79 -13.56 12.58
N PRO A 700 21.40 -14.77 12.13
CA PRO A 700 20.68 -15.73 12.94
C PRO A 700 21.44 -16.14 14.22
N VAL A 701 22.76 -16.40 14.11
CA VAL A 701 23.53 -16.90 15.26
C VAL A 701 23.69 -15.87 16.38
N THR A 702 23.71 -14.59 16.04
CA THR A 702 23.73 -13.51 17.04
C THR A 702 22.37 -13.37 17.70
N TYR A 703 21.30 -13.46 16.91
CA TYR A 703 19.93 -13.28 17.42
C TYR A 703 19.55 -14.34 18.46
N ILE A 704 19.87 -15.62 18.23
CA ILE A 704 19.63 -16.71 19.20
C ILE A 704 20.67 -16.76 20.34
N GLY A 705 21.64 -15.85 20.35
CA GLY A 705 22.66 -15.75 21.38
C GLY A 705 23.71 -16.87 21.39
N ALA A 706 23.84 -17.67 20.33
CA ALA A 706 24.89 -18.69 20.19
C ALA A 706 26.25 -18.07 19.90
N TYR A 707 26.28 -16.91 19.24
CA TYR A 707 27.53 -16.24 18.90
C TYR A 707 28.34 -15.79 20.10
N ASP A 708 27.69 -15.43 21.20
CA ASP A 708 28.38 -15.06 22.45
C ASP A 708 29.19 -16.22 23.02
N GLU A 709 28.67 -17.44 22.98
CA GLU A 709 29.39 -18.65 23.43
C GLU A 709 30.53 -19.00 22.46
N ILE A 710 30.33 -18.81 21.14
CA ILE A 710 31.39 -19.01 20.13
C ILE A 710 32.53 -18.01 20.35
N ARG A 711 32.24 -16.73 20.61
CA ARG A 711 33.26 -15.70 20.89
C ARG A 711 34.06 -16.03 22.15
N LYS A 712 33.40 -16.50 23.20
CA LYS A 712 34.08 -16.97 24.45
C LYS A 712 35.00 -18.17 24.16
N LEU A 713 34.54 -19.10 23.33
CA LEU A 713 35.32 -20.28 22.94
C LEU A 713 36.59 -19.87 22.16
N MET A 714 36.47 -18.96 21.18
CA MET A 714 37.59 -18.43 20.40
C MET A 714 38.60 -17.69 21.30
N ALA A 715 38.12 -16.83 22.21
CA ALA A 715 38.96 -16.12 23.15
C ALA A 715 39.66 -17.05 24.16
N SER A 716 39.16 -18.25 24.38
CA SER A 716 39.77 -19.25 25.25
C SER A 716 40.97 -19.97 24.64
N GLN A 717 41.21 -19.85 23.32
CA GLN A 717 42.30 -20.51 22.61
C GLN A 717 43.68 -19.98 23.05
N GLN A 718 44.71 -20.82 22.95
CA GLN A 718 46.05 -20.50 23.45
C GLN A 718 46.62 -19.22 22.75
N LEU A 719 46.50 -19.11 21.43
CA LEU A 719 46.97 -17.94 20.68
C LEU A 719 46.21 -16.67 21.09
N ALA A 720 44.91 -16.74 21.24
CA ALA A 720 44.09 -15.61 21.69
C ALA A 720 44.52 -15.10 23.08
N LYS A 721 44.78 -16.01 24.01
CA LYS A 721 45.28 -15.66 25.35
C LYS A 721 46.68 -15.03 25.32
N GLN A 722 47.59 -15.54 24.48
CA GLN A 722 48.91 -14.97 24.30
C GLN A 722 48.89 -13.57 23.72
N MET A 723 47.98 -13.30 22.79
CA MET A 723 47.79 -12.00 22.16
C MET A 723 46.88 -11.05 22.96
N GLY A 724 46.31 -11.51 24.09
CA GLY A 724 45.39 -10.71 24.91
C GLY A 724 44.05 -10.45 24.27
N TYR A 725 43.61 -11.30 23.33
CA TYR A 725 42.33 -11.11 22.64
C TYR A 725 41.16 -11.52 23.54
N THR A 726 40.31 -10.60 23.87
CA THR A 726 39.06 -10.80 24.59
C THR A 726 37.94 -11.25 23.63
N PRO A 727 36.77 -11.71 24.09
CA PRO A 727 35.65 -12.05 23.24
C PRO A 727 35.19 -10.91 22.33
N ALA A 728 35.51 -9.66 22.66
CA ALA A 728 35.16 -8.46 21.84
C ALA A 728 35.95 -8.45 20.52
N PHE A 729 37.16 -8.96 20.48
CA PHE A 729 37.98 -9.03 19.25
C PHE A 729 37.38 -9.98 18.20
N PHE A 730 36.59 -10.96 18.61
CA PHE A 730 35.89 -11.88 17.74
C PHE A 730 34.47 -11.40 17.37
N SER A 731 34.20 -10.10 17.57
CA SER A 731 32.94 -9.45 17.18
C SER A 731 33.14 -8.59 15.94
N PHE A 732 32.31 -8.78 14.94
CA PHE A 732 32.26 -7.88 13.78
C PHE A 732 31.47 -6.58 14.05
N ASN A 733 30.88 -6.41 15.25
CA ASN A 733 30.13 -5.21 15.66
C ASN A 733 30.96 -4.22 16.46
N THR A 734 32.07 -4.66 17.07
CA THR A 734 32.94 -3.83 17.94
C THR A 734 34.31 -3.62 17.31
N ASP A 735 34.90 -2.47 17.59
CA ASP A 735 36.25 -2.17 17.13
C ASP A 735 37.27 -3.09 17.82
N GLY A 736 38.41 -3.34 17.16
CA GLY A 736 39.51 -4.18 17.63
C GLY A 736 39.87 -5.27 16.64
N GLY A 737 38.99 -6.26 16.45
CA GLY A 737 39.25 -7.40 15.55
C GLY A 737 38.57 -7.34 14.20
N ARG A 738 37.56 -6.47 14.00
CA ARG A 738 36.88 -6.34 12.72
C ARG A 738 37.74 -5.62 11.66
N CYS A 739 37.48 -5.90 10.39
CA CYS A 739 38.06 -5.15 9.30
C CYS A 739 37.68 -3.67 9.41
N GLU A 740 38.65 -2.76 9.28
CA GLU A 740 38.46 -1.33 9.44
C GLU A 740 37.78 -0.70 8.22
N GLU A 741 38.05 -1.19 7.02
CA GLU A 741 37.48 -0.70 5.78
C GLU A 741 35.98 -0.97 5.69
N CYS A 742 35.55 -2.22 5.72
CA CYS A 742 34.14 -2.59 5.68
C CYS A 742 33.44 -2.54 7.05
N LYS A 743 34.16 -2.19 8.14
CA LYS A 743 33.64 -2.14 9.52
C LYS A 743 32.94 -3.43 9.96
N GLY A 744 33.39 -4.58 9.44
CA GLY A 744 32.86 -5.89 9.77
C GLY A 744 31.67 -6.34 8.91
N GLU A 745 31.33 -5.63 7.84
CA GLU A 745 30.24 -6.03 6.94
C GLU A 745 30.67 -7.11 5.93
N GLY A 746 31.96 -7.14 5.58
CA GLY A 746 32.50 -8.00 4.54
C GLY A 746 32.30 -7.46 3.12
N THR A 747 31.42 -6.49 2.97
CA THR A 747 31.08 -5.84 1.71
C THR A 747 31.11 -4.32 1.84
N VAL A 748 31.28 -3.61 0.72
CA VAL A 748 31.19 -2.15 0.63
C VAL A 748 30.03 -1.82 -0.32
N THR A 749 29.08 -1.04 0.16
CA THR A 749 27.93 -0.58 -0.64
C THR A 749 28.25 0.74 -1.30
N VAL A 750 28.15 0.80 -2.62
CA VAL A 750 28.24 2.02 -3.40
C VAL A 750 26.83 2.51 -3.72
N GLU A 751 26.43 3.62 -3.05
CA GLU A 751 25.13 4.23 -3.28
C GLU A 751 25.07 4.86 -4.69
N MET A 752 24.04 4.53 -5.44
CA MET A 752 23.80 5.04 -6.80
C MET A 752 22.56 5.95 -6.79
N GLN A 753 22.69 7.20 -7.25
CA GLN A 753 21.60 8.19 -7.19
C GLN A 753 20.34 7.81 -8.00
N PHE A 754 20.47 7.00 -9.04
CA PHE A 754 19.39 6.67 -9.99
C PHE A 754 19.20 5.18 -10.25
N MET A 755 19.95 4.31 -9.57
CA MET A 755 19.90 2.85 -9.70
C MET A 755 20.01 2.18 -8.34
N ASN A 756 19.78 0.86 -8.30
CA ASN A 756 20.02 0.09 -7.08
C ASN A 756 21.47 0.17 -6.67
N ASP A 757 21.73 0.24 -5.37
CA ASP A 757 23.06 0.26 -4.79
C ASP A 757 23.86 -0.98 -5.22
N ILE A 758 25.13 -0.78 -5.52
CA ILE A 758 26.04 -1.87 -5.88
C ILE A 758 26.77 -2.32 -4.61
N VAL A 759 26.64 -3.60 -4.31
CA VAL A 759 27.33 -4.23 -3.19
C VAL A 759 28.56 -4.97 -3.71
N LEU A 760 29.76 -4.52 -3.32
CA LEU A 760 31.04 -5.08 -3.71
C LEU A 760 31.67 -5.80 -2.52
N GLU A 761 32.41 -6.87 -2.79
CA GLU A 761 33.24 -7.51 -1.78
C GLU A 761 34.34 -6.56 -1.29
N CYS A 762 34.57 -6.50 0.01
CA CYS A 762 35.62 -5.66 0.59
C CYS A 762 37.03 -6.14 0.16
N GLU A 763 37.79 -5.29 -0.50
CA GLU A 763 39.13 -5.62 -1.00
C GLU A 763 40.14 -5.91 0.13
N ALA A 764 40.00 -5.29 1.30
CA ALA A 764 40.91 -5.48 2.43
C ALA A 764 40.73 -6.82 3.14
N CYS A 765 39.49 -7.31 3.31
CA CYS A 765 39.25 -8.54 4.05
C CYS A 765 38.75 -9.69 3.18
N HIS A 766 38.52 -9.47 1.89
CA HIS A 766 37.99 -10.46 0.93
C HIS A 766 36.77 -11.19 1.51
N GLY A 767 35.75 -10.41 1.94
CA GLY A 767 34.52 -10.94 2.52
C GLY A 767 34.62 -11.49 3.95
N LYS A 768 35.81 -11.66 4.51
CA LYS A 768 36.04 -12.36 5.81
C LYS A 768 35.67 -11.55 7.04
N ARG A 769 35.35 -10.26 6.93
CA ARG A 769 34.86 -9.38 8.02
C ARG A 769 35.87 -9.03 9.12
N PHE A 770 36.94 -9.79 9.31
CA PHE A 770 37.93 -9.64 10.37
C PHE A 770 39.32 -9.32 9.82
N LYS A 771 40.17 -8.79 10.68
CA LYS A 771 41.61 -8.62 10.41
C LYS A 771 42.28 -10.00 10.29
N SER A 772 43.35 -10.08 9.51
CA SER A 772 44.11 -11.32 9.31
C SER A 772 44.60 -11.97 10.61
N GLU A 773 45.05 -11.15 11.56
CA GLU A 773 45.58 -11.65 12.84
C GLU A 773 44.51 -12.33 13.69
N ILE A 774 43.25 -11.93 13.58
CA ILE A 774 42.13 -12.57 14.28
C ILE A 774 41.79 -13.92 13.64
N LEU A 775 41.96 -14.04 12.31
CA LEU A 775 41.71 -15.27 11.57
C LEU A 775 42.76 -16.33 11.80
N ASP A 776 43.95 -15.95 12.32
CA ASP A 776 45.00 -16.91 12.73
C ASP A 776 44.62 -17.71 13.98
N VAL A 777 43.71 -17.17 14.81
CA VAL A 777 43.17 -17.90 15.95
C VAL A 777 42.21 -18.96 15.44
N LYS A 778 42.52 -20.23 15.72
CA LYS A 778 41.72 -21.37 15.27
C LYS A 778 41.25 -22.22 16.44
N TYR A 779 40.03 -22.71 16.34
CA TYR A 779 39.50 -23.76 17.20
C TYR A 779 39.28 -24.99 16.34
N GLU A 780 39.98 -26.10 16.67
CA GLU A 780 39.96 -27.36 15.91
C GLU A 780 40.18 -27.15 14.40
N GLY A 781 41.13 -26.26 14.06
CA GLY A 781 41.49 -25.93 12.69
C GLY A 781 40.61 -24.88 11.98
N GLN A 782 39.52 -24.45 12.60
CA GLN A 782 38.58 -23.47 12.01
C GLN A 782 38.75 -22.07 12.62
N SER A 783 38.90 -21.04 11.80
CA SER A 783 38.86 -19.63 12.21
C SER A 783 37.43 -19.20 12.54
N ILE A 784 37.28 -18.01 13.13
CA ILE A 784 35.94 -17.43 13.39
C ILE A 784 35.14 -17.23 12.11
N ASN A 785 35.79 -16.89 10.99
CA ASN A 785 35.12 -16.76 9.71
C ASN A 785 34.66 -18.11 9.17
N ASP A 786 35.50 -19.13 9.23
CA ASP A 786 35.14 -20.48 8.78
C ASP A 786 33.93 -21.02 9.55
N ILE A 787 33.85 -20.73 10.86
CA ILE A 787 32.70 -21.07 11.71
C ILE A 787 31.45 -20.29 11.27
N LEU A 788 31.57 -19.01 10.97
CA LEU A 788 30.42 -18.22 10.48
C LEU A 788 29.95 -18.64 9.08
N ASP A 789 30.83 -19.19 8.26
CA ASP A 789 30.51 -19.73 6.92
C ASP A 789 29.90 -21.15 6.95
N MET A 790 29.95 -21.82 8.09
CA MET A 790 29.27 -23.10 8.27
C MET A 790 27.75 -22.90 8.21
N THR A 791 27.04 -23.85 7.61
CA THR A 791 25.59 -23.96 7.79
C THR A 791 25.26 -24.35 9.23
N VAL A 792 24.04 -24.08 9.68
CA VAL A 792 23.59 -24.49 11.02
C VAL A 792 23.75 -25.99 11.22
N ASN A 793 23.45 -26.83 10.23
CA ASN A 793 23.66 -28.29 10.29
C ASN A 793 25.12 -28.65 10.51
N GLN A 794 26.05 -28.08 9.73
CA GLN A 794 27.47 -28.31 9.87
C GLN A 794 28.01 -27.85 11.23
N ALA A 795 27.51 -26.68 11.69
CA ALA A 795 27.92 -26.16 12.99
C ALA A 795 27.43 -27.04 14.16
N VAL A 796 26.19 -27.52 14.09
CA VAL A 796 25.65 -28.45 15.09
C VAL A 796 26.48 -29.74 15.12
N GLU A 797 26.80 -30.33 13.98
CA GLU A 797 27.64 -31.52 13.85
C GLU A 797 29.04 -31.25 14.41
N PHE A 798 29.74 -30.20 13.97
CA PHE A 798 31.07 -29.79 14.39
C PHE A 798 31.16 -29.58 15.92
N PHE A 799 30.25 -28.79 16.48
CA PHE A 799 30.25 -28.53 17.93
C PHE A 799 29.78 -29.75 18.76
N CYS A 800 29.01 -30.66 18.18
CA CYS A 800 28.62 -31.91 18.81
C CYS A 800 29.81 -32.84 18.95
N GLU A 801 30.63 -33.03 17.89
CA GLU A 801 31.85 -33.80 17.87
C GLU A 801 32.85 -33.28 18.92
N HIS A 802 32.97 -31.96 19.06
CA HIS A 802 33.89 -31.30 19.99
C HIS A 802 33.28 -31.02 21.37
N LYS A 803 32.14 -31.64 21.70
CA LYS A 803 31.46 -31.62 23.01
C LYS A 803 31.07 -30.22 23.53
N GLN A 804 30.81 -29.27 22.64
CA GLN A 804 30.36 -27.90 22.96
C GLN A 804 28.85 -27.82 23.19
N LYS A 805 28.34 -28.51 24.22
CA LYS A 805 26.90 -28.69 24.48
C LYS A 805 26.09 -27.41 24.51
N LYS A 806 26.64 -26.31 25.10
CA LYS A 806 25.92 -25.02 25.18
C LYS A 806 25.67 -24.38 23.82
N ILE A 807 26.64 -24.48 22.90
CA ILE A 807 26.50 -23.95 21.54
C ILE A 807 25.48 -24.78 20.79
N VAL A 808 25.58 -26.10 20.85
CA VAL A 808 24.64 -27.04 20.20
C VAL A 808 23.20 -26.80 20.69
N GLN A 809 22.98 -26.64 22.01
CA GLN A 809 21.67 -26.39 22.59
C GLN A 809 21.01 -25.11 22.03
N LYS A 810 21.81 -24.06 21.81
CA LYS A 810 21.32 -22.80 21.22
C LYS A 810 21.12 -22.90 19.72
N LEU A 811 21.91 -23.70 18.98
CA LEU A 811 21.78 -23.84 17.51
C LEU A 811 20.67 -24.80 17.10
N LYS A 812 20.39 -25.83 17.92
CA LYS A 812 19.40 -26.87 17.58
C LYS A 812 18.01 -26.33 17.23
N PRO A 813 17.43 -25.34 17.92
CA PRO A 813 16.16 -24.76 17.55
C PRO A 813 16.11 -24.22 16.11
N LEU A 814 17.22 -23.68 15.56
CA LEU A 814 17.29 -23.30 14.16
C LEU A 814 17.17 -24.50 13.21
N GLN A 815 17.74 -25.63 13.60
CA GLN A 815 17.62 -26.88 12.84
C GLN A 815 16.17 -27.41 12.91
N ASP A 816 15.57 -27.37 14.09
CA ASP A 816 14.20 -27.87 14.33
C ASP A 816 13.13 -27.11 13.54
N VAL A 817 13.33 -25.79 13.33
CA VAL A 817 12.44 -24.98 12.48
C VAL A 817 12.78 -25.07 10.97
N GLY A 818 13.67 -25.97 10.55
CA GLY A 818 14.01 -26.18 9.15
C GLY A 818 15.02 -25.18 8.56
N LEU A 819 15.77 -24.44 9.38
CA LEU A 819 16.82 -23.49 8.93
C LEU A 819 18.23 -24.08 8.96
N GLY A 820 18.36 -25.40 8.95
CA GLY A 820 19.65 -26.10 9.00
C GLY A 820 20.61 -25.79 7.85
N TYR A 821 20.11 -25.35 6.73
CA TYR A 821 20.87 -24.97 5.53
C TYR A 821 21.41 -23.54 5.54
N VAL A 822 20.90 -22.67 6.40
CA VAL A 822 21.29 -21.25 6.49
C VAL A 822 22.70 -21.15 7.06
N LYS A 823 23.57 -20.30 6.50
CA LYS A 823 24.88 -20.02 7.07
C LYS A 823 24.74 -19.23 8.38
N MET A 824 25.53 -19.57 9.37
CA MET A 824 25.46 -18.91 10.70
C MET A 824 25.70 -17.40 10.62
N GLY A 825 26.63 -16.96 9.79
CA GLY A 825 26.98 -15.55 9.57
C GLY A 825 26.17 -14.85 8.45
N GLN A 826 25.14 -15.48 7.90
CA GLN A 826 24.32 -14.88 6.83
C GLN A 826 23.60 -13.63 7.34
N ALA A 827 23.69 -12.53 6.58
CA ALA A 827 23.02 -11.28 6.96
C ALA A 827 21.49 -11.45 6.93
N SER A 828 20.80 -10.93 7.94
CA SER A 828 19.34 -11.02 8.05
C SER A 828 18.61 -10.38 6.86
N SER A 829 19.22 -9.36 6.25
CA SER A 829 18.68 -8.70 5.06
C SER A 829 18.68 -9.57 3.80
N THR A 830 19.45 -10.67 3.79
CA THR A 830 19.50 -11.64 2.68
C THR A 830 18.58 -12.84 2.90
N LEU A 831 17.97 -12.93 4.08
CA LEU A 831 16.99 -13.96 4.40
C LEU A 831 15.62 -13.56 3.84
N SER A 832 14.86 -14.54 3.38
CA SER A 832 13.46 -14.34 3.02
C SER A 832 12.62 -13.94 4.24
N GLY A 833 11.44 -13.37 4.05
CA GLY A 833 10.52 -13.03 5.13
C GLY A 833 10.19 -14.23 6.02
N GLY A 834 9.89 -15.37 5.42
CA GLY A 834 9.61 -16.62 6.13
C GLY A 834 10.83 -17.18 6.89
N GLU A 835 12.05 -17.05 6.35
CA GLU A 835 13.28 -17.43 7.06
C GLU A 835 13.50 -16.55 8.28
N ASN A 836 13.33 -15.23 8.16
CA ASN A 836 13.43 -14.31 9.30
C ASN A 836 12.42 -14.66 10.41
N GLN A 837 11.20 -14.98 10.03
CA GLN A 837 10.14 -15.38 10.97
C GLN A 837 10.48 -16.68 11.70
N ARG A 838 11.03 -17.67 11.00
CA ARG A 838 11.50 -18.93 11.60
C ARG A 838 12.69 -18.74 12.53
N VAL A 839 13.61 -17.80 12.27
CA VAL A 839 14.67 -17.45 13.22
C VAL A 839 14.07 -16.89 14.53
N LYS A 840 13.03 -16.03 14.44
CA LYS A 840 12.30 -15.54 15.62
C LYS A 840 11.64 -16.69 16.38
N LEU A 841 10.99 -17.62 15.67
CA LEU A 841 10.40 -18.82 16.28
C LEU A 841 11.47 -19.69 16.99
N ALA A 842 12.62 -19.92 16.36
CA ALA A 842 13.72 -20.66 16.95
C ALA A 842 14.24 -20.01 18.25
N TYR A 843 14.26 -18.68 18.31
CA TYR A 843 14.61 -17.95 19.54
C TYR A 843 13.65 -18.30 20.68
N TYR A 844 12.32 -18.25 20.46
CA TYR A 844 11.35 -18.59 21.49
C TYR A 844 11.43 -20.06 21.91
N LEU A 845 11.67 -20.97 20.97
CA LEU A 845 11.89 -22.40 21.28
C LEU A 845 13.16 -22.62 22.11
N SER A 846 14.17 -21.76 21.99
CA SER A 846 15.41 -21.83 22.73
C SER A 846 15.30 -21.39 24.21
N GLN A 847 14.23 -20.72 24.60
CA GLN A 847 14.00 -20.25 25.96
C GLN A 847 13.59 -21.42 26.89
N GLU A 848 14.39 -21.71 27.94
CA GLU A 848 14.12 -22.82 28.89
C GLU A 848 13.00 -22.48 29.89
N LYS A 849 12.87 -21.20 30.25
CA LYS A 849 11.85 -20.70 31.18
C LYS A 849 11.07 -19.59 30.47
N SER A 850 9.87 -19.87 30.02
CA SER A 850 9.00 -18.89 29.43
C SER A 850 7.73 -18.75 30.27
N VAL A 851 7.30 -17.52 30.45
CA VAL A 851 5.98 -17.21 31.04
C VAL A 851 4.88 -17.51 30.02
N PRO A 852 3.64 -17.81 30.45
CA PRO A 852 2.52 -17.99 29.53
C PRO A 852 2.39 -16.79 28.57
N THR A 853 2.61 -17.03 27.29
CA THR A 853 2.71 -15.98 26.26
C THR A 853 1.74 -16.29 25.13
N ILE A 854 1.10 -15.26 24.57
CA ILE A 854 0.39 -15.34 23.28
C ILE A 854 1.37 -15.02 22.16
N PHE A 855 1.63 -15.97 21.29
CA PHE A 855 2.40 -15.74 20.07
C PHE A 855 1.47 -15.54 18.90
N ILE A 856 1.61 -14.41 18.20
CA ILE A 856 0.87 -14.10 16.98
C ILE A 856 1.82 -14.24 15.79
N PHE A 857 1.47 -15.09 14.84
CA PHE A 857 2.20 -15.28 13.59
C PHE A 857 1.41 -14.73 12.41
N ASP A 858 2.05 -13.91 11.59
CA ASP A 858 1.45 -13.33 10.38
C ASP A 858 1.99 -14.07 9.14
N GLU A 859 1.12 -14.88 8.51
CA GLU A 859 1.40 -15.70 7.32
C GLU A 859 2.70 -16.52 7.44
N PRO A 860 2.86 -17.39 8.45
CA PRO A 860 4.11 -18.10 8.71
C PRO A 860 4.49 -19.16 7.67
N THR A 861 3.58 -19.52 6.76
CA THR A 861 3.85 -20.48 5.67
C THR A 861 4.43 -19.85 4.41
N THR A 862 4.63 -18.54 4.41
CA THR A 862 5.19 -17.81 3.25
C THR A 862 6.52 -18.41 2.82
N GLY A 863 6.63 -18.82 1.55
CA GLY A 863 7.84 -19.40 0.96
C GLY A 863 8.17 -20.81 1.48
N LEU A 864 7.24 -21.50 2.14
CA LEU A 864 7.44 -22.82 2.66
C LEU A 864 6.88 -23.91 1.77
N HIS A 865 7.71 -24.92 1.53
CA HIS A 865 7.26 -26.18 0.96
C HIS A 865 6.47 -27.01 2.02
N PHE A 866 5.58 -27.89 1.59
CA PHE A 866 4.79 -28.76 2.47
C PHE A 866 5.60 -29.49 3.56
N HIS A 867 6.79 -29.98 3.20
CA HIS A 867 7.72 -30.59 4.13
C HIS A 867 8.13 -29.64 5.27
N ASP A 868 8.34 -28.36 4.97
CA ASP A 868 8.71 -27.35 5.96
C ASP A 868 7.51 -26.93 6.82
N ILE A 869 6.29 -26.91 6.24
CA ILE A 869 5.05 -26.63 6.98
C ILE A 869 4.81 -27.68 8.07
N LYS A 870 5.11 -28.95 7.79
CA LYS A 870 5.01 -30.03 8.79
C LYS A 870 5.91 -29.75 10.02
N LYS A 871 7.17 -29.37 9.80
CA LYS A 871 8.10 -29.00 10.88
C LYS A 871 7.64 -27.75 11.64
N LEU A 872 7.07 -26.78 10.95
CA LEU A 872 6.49 -25.59 11.55
C LEU A 872 5.35 -25.92 12.51
N LEU A 873 4.41 -26.78 12.09
CA LEU A 873 3.30 -27.25 12.91
C LEU A 873 3.79 -28.03 14.15
N GLU A 874 4.84 -28.85 14.03
CA GLU A 874 5.48 -29.54 15.15
C GLU A 874 6.05 -28.51 16.15
N SER A 875 6.65 -27.44 15.66
CA SER A 875 7.19 -26.33 16.49
C SER A 875 6.08 -25.60 17.24
N PHE A 876 4.94 -25.31 16.59
CA PHE A 876 3.75 -24.72 17.24
C PHE A 876 3.20 -25.63 18.33
N ASN A 877 3.06 -26.92 18.04
CA ASN A 877 2.63 -27.90 19.02
C ASN A 877 3.54 -27.98 20.24
N SER A 878 4.85 -27.86 20.04
CA SER A 878 5.83 -27.80 21.14
C SER A 878 5.65 -26.56 22.02
N LEU A 879 5.35 -25.37 21.44
CA LEU A 879 5.06 -24.16 22.22
C LEU A 879 3.77 -24.29 23.01
N ILE A 880 2.69 -24.82 22.39
CA ILE A 880 1.41 -25.06 23.08
C ILE A 880 1.60 -26.04 24.25
N GLY A 881 2.39 -27.11 24.05
CA GLY A 881 2.72 -28.08 25.09
C GLY A 881 3.48 -27.49 26.30
N ARG A 882 4.09 -26.30 26.14
CA ARG A 882 4.75 -25.51 27.22
C ARG A 882 3.78 -24.49 27.88
N GLY A 883 2.51 -24.47 27.51
CA GLY A 883 1.49 -23.58 28.08
C GLY A 883 1.36 -22.23 27.38
N HIS A 884 1.80 -22.11 26.14
CA HIS A 884 1.62 -20.91 25.32
C HIS A 884 0.34 -20.98 24.47
N THR A 885 -0.14 -19.83 24.04
CA THR A 885 -1.24 -19.69 23.07
C THR A 885 -0.68 -19.28 21.72
N ILE A 886 -1.16 -19.89 20.65
CA ILE A 886 -0.75 -19.59 19.28
C ILE A 886 -1.94 -18.99 18.52
N VAL A 887 -1.77 -17.80 17.98
CA VAL A 887 -2.73 -17.16 17.05
C VAL A 887 -2.02 -16.98 15.71
N ILE A 888 -2.64 -17.45 14.63
CA ILE A 888 -2.03 -17.42 13.31
C ILE A 888 -2.98 -16.71 12.34
N ILE A 889 -2.49 -15.73 11.60
CA ILE A 889 -3.18 -15.19 10.42
C ILE A 889 -2.71 -16.03 9.24
N GLU A 890 -3.62 -16.79 8.61
CA GLU A 890 -3.23 -17.73 7.57
C GLU A 890 -4.31 -17.98 6.51
N HIS A 891 -3.82 -18.37 5.32
CA HIS A 891 -4.63 -18.76 4.16
C HIS A 891 -4.36 -20.20 3.70
N ASN A 892 -3.25 -20.78 4.13
CA ASN A 892 -2.81 -22.11 3.72
C ASN A 892 -3.72 -23.19 4.33
N MET A 893 -4.38 -23.99 3.48
CA MET A 893 -5.33 -25.00 3.91
C MET A 893 -4.69 -26.09 4.77
N GLU A 894 -3.40 -26.38 4.58
CA GLU A 894 -2.66 -27.38 5.36
C GLU A 894 -2.51 -26.96 6.84
N VAL A 895 -2.40 -25.65 7.10
CA VAL A 895 -2.38 -25.12 8.48
C VAL A 895 -3.80 -25.00 9.03
N ILE A 896 -4.74 -24.50 8.21
CA ILE A 896 -6.13 -24.27 8.63
C ILE A 896 -6.78 -25.58 9.09
N LYS A 897 -6.56 -26.70 8.36
CA LYS A 897 -7.12 -28.01 8.74
C LYS A 897 -6.54 -28.58 10.03
N CYS A 898 -5.38 -28.10 10.47
CA CYS A 898 -4.70 -28.53 11.69
C CYS A 898 -5.01 -27.63 12.91
N ALA A 899 -5.81 -26.57 12.73
CA ALA A 899 -6.15 -25.64 13.79
C ALA A 899 -7.07 -26.28 14.85
N ASP A 900 -6.96 -25.86 16.11
CA ASP A 900 -7.91 -26.22 17.16
C ASP A 900 -9.18 -25.36 17.08
N HIS A 901 -9.00 -24.07 16.69
CA HIS A 901 -10.09 -23.11 16.52
C HIS A 901 -9.82 -22.21 15.31
N ILE A 902 -10.85 -21.95 14.53
CA ILE A 902 -10.80 -21.08 13.35
C ILE A 902 -11.72 -19.88 13.58
N ILE A 903 -11.27 -18.72 13.17
CA ILE A 903 -12.05 -17.48 13.08
C ILE A 903 -12.00 -17.05 11.62
N ASP A 904 -13.12 -17.19 10.89
CA ASP A 904 -13.21 -16.83 9.48
C ASP A 904 -13.86 -15.46 9.30
N LEU A 905 -13.14 -14.53 8.68
CA LEU A 905 -13.56 -13.15 8.42
C LEU A 905 -13.95 -12.96 6.94
N GLY A 906 -15.06 -12.29 6.73
CA GLY A 906 -15.54 -12.06 5.37
C GLY A 906 -16.86 -11.29 5.31
N PRO A 907 -17.76 -11.65 4.36
CA PRO A 907 -17.56 -12.64 3.28
C PRO A 907 -16.62 -12.18 2.18
N GLU A 908 -16.50 -10.87 1.97
CA GLU A 908 -15.67 -10.24 0.94
C GLU A 908 -14.56 -9.36 1.56
N GLY A 909 -13.72 -8.77 0.70
CA GLY A 909 -12.73 -7.75 1.10
C GLY A 909 -13.30 -6.33 1.15
N GLY A 910 -12.62 -5.44 1.86
CA GLY A 910 -12.98 -4.02 1.93
C GLY A 910 -14.32 -3.76 2.62
N ASN A 911 -15.13 -2.85 2.07
CA ASN A 911 -16.38 -2.41 2.69
C ASN A 911 -17.46 -3.51 2.79
N ALA A 912 -17.40 -4.51 1.92
CA ALA A 912 -18.31 -5.67 1.93
C ALA A 912 -17.86 -6.79 2.89
N GLY A 913 -16.67 -6.64 3.49
CA GLY A 913 -16.12 -7.54 4.50
C GLY A 913 -16.28 -7.00 5.93
N GLY A 914 -15.45 -7.52 6.81
CA GLY A 914 -15.36 -7.05 8.20
C GLY A 914 -16.35 -7.69 9.15
N TYR A 915 -16.97 -8.82 8.76
CA TYR A 915 -17.83 -9.63 9.60
C TYR A 915 -17.14 -10.93 9.99
N VAL A 916 -17.57 -11.52 11.10
CA VAL A 916 -17.26 -12.92 11.41
C VAL A 916 -18.26 -13.78 10.67
N VAL A 917 -17.77 -14.60 9.74
CA VAL A 917 -18.61 -15.51 8.94
C VAL A 917 -18.95 -16.76 9.73
N VAL A 918 -17.93 -17.37 10.33
CA VAL A 918 -18.05 -18.57 11.16
C VAL A 918 -16.85 -18.69 12.10
N THR A 919 -17.06 -19.27 13.27
CA THR A 919 -16.01 -19.67 14.22
C THR A 919 -16.24 -21.09 14.65
N GLY A 920 -15.20 -21.85 14.95
CA GLY A 920 -15.29 -23.22 15.42
C GLY A 920 -14.10 -24.07 15.01
N THR A 921 -14.23 -25.37 15.15
CA THR A 921 -13.26 -26.36 14.69
C THR A 921 -13.23 -26.43 13.15
N PRO A 922 -12.17 -26.94 12.53
CA PRO A 922 -12.12 -27.14 11.07
C PRO A 922 -13.33 -27.89 10.52
N TYR A 923 -13.82 -28.89 11.25
CA TYR A 923 -14.98 -29.65 10.86
C TYR A 923 -16.29 -28.83 10.90
N GLU A 924 -16.47 -27.97 11.88
CA GLU A 924 -17.64 -27.08 11.97
C GLU A 924 -17.61 -26.01 10.86
N VAL A 925 -16.43 -25.44 10.59
CA VAL A 925 -16.23 -24.43 9.54
C VAL A 925 -16.48 -25.04 8.15
N SER A 926 -16.06 -26.29 7.90
CA SER A 926 -16.27 -26.97 6.60
C SER A 926 -17.74 -27.17 6.24
N LYS A 927 -18.64 -27.12 7.22
CA LYS A 927 -20.11 -27.24 7.01
C LYS A 927 -20.79 -25.90 6.70
N CYS A 928 -20.09 -24.79 6.83
CA CYS A 928 -20.66 -23.47 6.59
C CYS A 928 -20.62 -23.12 5.10
N ALA A 929 -21.77 -23.20 4.42
CA ALA A 929 -21.88 -22.90 2.98
C ALA A 929 -21.57 -21.45 2.60
N HIS A 930 -21.67 -20.49 3.54
CA HIS A 930 -21.38 -19.08 3.32
C HIS A 930 -19.89 -18.73 3.50
N SER A 931 -19.09 -19.64 4.04
CA SER A 931 -17.66 -19.48 4.22
C SER A 931 -16.91 -20.00 3.00
N TYR A 932 -16.17 -19.14 2.32
CA TYR A 932 -15.25 -19.57 1.26
C TYR A 932 -14.18 -20.51 1.81
N THR A 933 -13.61 -20.19 2.96
CA THR A 933 -12.67 -21.07 3.67
C THR A 933 -13.29 -22.43 3.94
N GLY A 934 -14.56 -22.46 4.39
CA GLY A 934 -15.31 -23.69 4.66
C GLY A 934 -15.49 -24.55 3.42
N GLN A 935 -15.79 -23.95 2.27
CA GLN A 935 -15.95 -24.67 1.00
C GLN A 935 -14.65 -25.38 0.59
N PHE A 936 -13.52 -24.66 0.53
CA PHE A 936 -12.21 -25.25 0.20
C PHE A 936 -11.73 -26.26 1.24
N LEU A 937 -12.03 -26.02 2.50
CA LEU A 937 -11.71 -26.96 3.58
C LEU A 937 -12.50 -28.26 3.44
N SER A 938 -13.78 -28.18 3.06
CA SER A 938 -14.61 -29.35 2.79
C SER A 938 -14.08 -30.20 1.64
N GLU A 939 -13.64 -29.57 0.54
CA GLU A 939 -12.99 -30.24 -0.60
C GLU A 939 -11.70 -30.94 -0.15
N ASN A 940 -10.84 -30.23 0.58
CA ASN A 940 -9.55 -30.74 1.05
C ASN A 940 -9.70 -31.93 2.02
N LEU A 941 -10.72 -31.90 2.91
CA LEU A 941 -11.03 -33.00 3.82
C LEU A 941 -11.63 -34.21 3.14
N SER A 942 -12.42 -34.01 2.06
CA SER A 942 -13.05 -35.11 1.30
C SER A 942 -12.08 -35.81 0.36
N GLU A 943 -11.24 -35.08 -0.36
CA GLU A 943 -10.28 -35.66 -1.32
C GLU A 943 -9.18 -36.47 -0.64
N LYS A 944 -8.80 -36.14 0.58
CA LYS A 944 -7.74 -36.83 1.34
C LYS A 944 -8.30 -37.94 2.26
N GLY A 945 -9.55 -38.37 2.09
CA GLY A 945 -10.12 -39.58 2.72
C GLY A 945 -10.55 -39.46 4.17
N TYR A 946 -10.79 -38.22 4.67
CA TYR A 946 -11.19 -37.95 6.06
C TYR A 946 -12.70 -37.89 6.29
N ASN A 947 -13.53 -38.39 5.36
CA ASN A 947 -14.98 -38.52 5.54
C ASN A 947 -15.29 -39.82 6.29
N ASN A 948 -15.17 -39.79 7.64
CA ASN A 948 -15.85 -40.74 8.52
C ASN A 948 -16.13 -40.13 9.89
#